data_994b9b5890862692f3c721df08bcd5ae
#
_entry.id   994b9b5890862692f3c721df08bcd5ae
#
_cell.length_a   1.000
_cell.length_b   1.000
_cell.length_c   1.000
_cell.angle_alpha   90.00
_cell.angle_beta   90.00
_cell.angle_gamma   90.00
#
_symmetry.space_group_name_H-M   'P 1'
#
loop_
_entity.id
_entity.type
_entity.pdbx_description
1 polymer ?
#
loop_
_entity_poly.entity_id
_entity_poly.type
_entity_poly.pdbx_seq_one_letter_code
_entity_poly.pdbx_strand_id
1 'polypeptide(L)'
;MFIHINNKMIADLTKYLTELKEEQLKKLEELNLKMENGGIPNATPVNTTTTTAPTNPDNIFTNNKTSFKLPISYVADKREINKNILNDLELIESKDPLGNSLYSTILNPKSTFGKRFLNDWSKYYTTDIVFLKDSQQFYKSYKNQYGGDLKAPVTMVVSVDGNEKTINPHDIYDEIDKLWIDIAGDVNFKQRFNYIDVPILEKLNKSPGVMQLLSIYNLSSPVISLLSPLILMIIPFFILKFQKIEVTVSGYVSTLKKIFATHPIGKMFSLMDFSSLSWDKRIYLLMSFVFYIIQVYQNIMSCYRFYKNMILIHKNIFILRDYFTYTINNMSHILNITSNLNTYSEFRKELISRKEKLENLCDTFSTIKPFKISFSKLMNIGKLMKLNYELFVDNDIKECVNYSFGFNAYYEHVDEIKVLIDGGKINACVYVEKGEDDDAEISTIPETIPETSPKSKSKSKSKDKKKKKSKNISATSTKSEASAISIASNRTDATDTHTPNSTKNVTKFTNIYYPPYDNPVKNDVVIDKKIIITGPNAAGKTTVIKSVLLNIILSQQIGYGYYEMAEIKPYDYLHCYLNIPDTSGRDSLFQAESRRCKEILDCLEKEKDKTHFCIFDELYSGTNPYEAVASAYGYIDHISNMKNVDLMLTTHYIQLCKNLKTNKNVKNYHMEVDVKSDYNVEYLYKYKKGISKIKGGIKVLYDLEYPESIIEKTKKI
;
A
#
# COMPACT_ATOMS: atom_id res chain seq x y z
N MET A 1 34.97 23.90 37.75
CA MET A 1 36.08 23.95 36.80
C MET A 1 36.02 22.77 35.82
N PHE A 2 35.87 21.51 36.24
CA PHE A 2 35.76 20.34 35.32
C PHE A 2 34.56 20.35 34.38
N ILE A 3 33.40 20.83 34.81
CA ILE A 3 32.18 20.93 34.00
C ILE A 3 32.30 21.97 32.87
N HIS A 4 33.07 23.06 33.14
CA HIS A 4 33.25 24.14 32.13
C HIS A 4 34.24 23.73 31.04
N ILE A 5 35.23 22.90 31.38
CA ILE A 5 36.23 22.39 30.42
C ILE A 5 35.55 21.33 29.49
N ASN A 6 34.66 20.51 30.06
CA ASN A 6 33.95 19.48 29.28
C ASN A 6 32.97 20.12 28.27
N ASN A 7 32.24 21.17 28.66
CA ASN A 7 31.30 21.85 27.77
C ASN A 7 32.02 22.60 26.61
N LYS A 8 33.18 23.14 26.86
CA LYS A 8 34.00 23.80 25.80
C LYS A 8 34.54 22.75 24.82
N MET A 9 35.07 21.64 25.33
CA MET A 9 35.59 20.54 24.49
C MET A 9 34.50 19.88 23.65
N ILE A 10 33.27 19.73 24.19
CA ILE A 10 32.10 19.22 23.44
C ILE A 10 31.67 20.22 22.38
N ALA A 11 31.68 21.53 22.67
CA ALA A 11 31.34 22.56 21.70
C ALA A 11 32.35 22.60 20.55
N ASP A 12 33.65 22.50 20.87
CA ASP A 12 34.74 22.48 19.87
C ASP A 12 34.67 21.19 19.00
N LEU A 13 34.35 20.03 19.59
CA LEU A 13 34.17 18.78 18.89
C LEU A 13 32.94 18.82 17.97
N THR A 14 31.85 19.42 18.43
CA THR A 14 30.60 19.57 17.66
C THR A 14 30.85 20.50 16.47
N LYS A 15 31.60 21.59 16.66
CA LYS A 15 31.99 22.50 15.59
C LYS A 15 32.86 21.80 14.54
N TYR A 16 33.89 21.05 14.97
CA TYR A 16 34.75 20.27 14.08
C TYR A 16 33.98 19.22 13.25
N LEU A 17 33.01 18.51 13.88
CA LEU A 17 32.15 17.53 13.18
C LEU A 17 31.21 18.20 12.18
N THR A 18 30.74 19.42 12.45
CA THR A 18 29.90 20.19 11.54
C THR A 18 30.73 20.65 10.32
N GLU A 19 31.91 21.15 10.53
CA GLU A 19 32.86 21.55 9.47
C GLU A 19 33.26 20.35 8.59
N LEU A 20 33.48 19.17 9.17
CA LEU A 20 33.79 17.94 8.43
C LEU A 20 32.60 17.45 7.57
N LYS A 21 31.38 17.63 8.08
CA LYS A 21 30.15 17.30 7.38
C LYS A 21 29.91 18.23 6.18
N GLU A 22 30.17 19.51 6.34
CA GLU A 22 30.08 20.48 5.25
C GLU A 22 31.16 20.26 4.17
N GLU A 23 32.37 19.87 4.56
CA GLU A 23 33.43 19.49 3.61
C GLU A 23 33.06 18.20 2.82
N GLN A 24 32.43 17.23 3.47
CA GLN A 24 31.96 16.02 2.78
C GLN A 24 30.80 16.30 1.84
N LEU A 25 29.86 17.19 2.21
CA LEU A 25 28.77 17.62 1.34
C LEU A 25 29.30 18.35 0.09
N LYS A 26 30.28 19.25 0.24
CA LYS A 26 30.92 19.90 -0.91
C LYS A 26 31.60 18.90 -1.85
N LYS A 27 32.30 17.91 -1.32
CA LYS A 27 32.92 16.85 -2.14
C LYS A 27 31.88 15.99 -2.88
N LEU A 28 30.71 15.76 -2.28
CA LEU A 28 29.60 15.06 -2.93
C LEU A 28 28.96 15.89 -4.05
N GLU A 29 28.81 17.21 -3.84
CA GLU A 29 28.31 18.13 -4.86
C GLU A 29 29.29 18.25 -6.03
N GLU A 30 30.61 18.32 -5.77
CA GLU A 30 31.65 18.30 -6.81
C GLU A 30 31.68 16.96 -7.59
N LEU A 31 31.41 15.84 -6.94
CA LEU A 31 31.29 14.52 -7.59
C LEU A 31 30.04 14.42 -8.47
N ASN A 32 28.92 14.95 -8.03
CA ASN A 32 27.68 15.00 -8.81
C ASN A 32 27.82 15.92 -10.03
N LEU A 33 28.44 17.07 -9.88
CA LEU A 33 28.77 17.96 -11.01
C LEU A 33 29.75 17.33 -12.02
N LYS A 34 30.66 16.46 -11.59
CA LYS A 34 31.53 15.68 -12.49
C LYS A 34 30.81 14.53 -13.20
N MET A 35 29.77 13.97 -12.61
CA MET A 35 28.93 12.94 -13.27
C MET A 35 27.98 13.54 -14.32
N GLU A 36 27.53 14.77 -14.16
CA GLU A 36 26.71 15.46 -15.17
C GLU A 36 27.47 15.92 -16.41
N ASN A 37 28.82 16.07 -16.33
CA ASN A 37 29.65 16.64 -17.41
C ASN A 37 30.60 15.65 -18.10
N GLY A 38 30.55 14.35 -17.83
CA GLY A 38 31.54 13.41 -18.39
C GLY A 38 30.90 12.14 -18.96
N GLY A 39 31.03 12.01 -20.30
CA GLY A 39 30.63 10.83 -21.06
C GLY A 39 31.41 9.57 -20.68
N ILE A 40 30.75 8.45 -20.86
CA ILE A 40 31.14 7.06 -20.54
C ILE A 40 32.30 6.59 -21.45
N PRO A 41 33.37 6.03 -20.91
CA PRO A 41 34.23 5.11 -21.67
C PRO A 41 33.86 3.64 -21.41
N ASN A 42 33.74 2.90 -22.49
CA ASN A 42 33.56 1.45 -22.53
C ASN A 42 34.62 0.69 -21.72
N ALA A 43 34.20 -0.26 -20.90
CA ALA A 43 35.07 -1.27 -20.32
C ALA A 43 34.42 -2.66 -20.38
N THR A 44 35.18 -3.59 -20.94
CA THR A 44 34.99 -5.04 -21.06
C THR A 44 34.78 -5.75 -19.72
N PRO A 45 34.07 -6.90 -19.68
CA PRO A 45 33.74 -7.57 -18.43
C PRO A 45 34.91 -8.42 -17.91
N VAL A 46 35.30 -8.15 -16.68
CA VAL A 46 36.17 -9.04 -15.88
C VAL A 46 35.32 -9.68 -14.79
N ASN A 47 35.29 -11.00 -14.80
CA ASN A 47 34.71 -11.82 -13.72
C ASN A 47 35.45 -11.57 -12.41
N THR A 48 34.74 -11.12 -11.39
CA THR A 48 35.21 -11.16 -10.01
C THR A 48 34.05 -11.46 -9.05
N THR A 49 34.32 -12.44 -8.24
CA THR A 49 33.70 -12.93 -7.02
C THR A 49 32.90 -11.90 -6.22
N THR A 50 31.71 -12.32 -5.83
CA THR A 50 30.74 -11.71 -4.92
C THR A 50 31.34 -11.06 -3.68
N THR A 51 31.37 -9.73 -3.67
CA THR A 51 31.35 -8.90 -2.47
C THR A 51 29.99 -8.19 -2.44
N THR A 52 29.23 -8.46 -1.42
CA THR A 52 27.91 -7.84 -1.17
C THR A 52 28.06 -6.33 -1.05
N ALA A 53 27.48 -5.60 -2.00
CA ALA A 53 27.32 -4.15 -1.96
C ALA A 53 26.43 -3.75 -0.77
N PRO A 54 26.57 -2.53 -0.20
CA PRO A 54 25.68 -2.04 0.84
C PRO A 54 24.27 -1.96 0.30
N THR A 55 23.37 -2.72 0.91
CA THR A 55 21.95 -2.74 0.57
C THR A 55 21.34 -1.37 0.85
N ASN A 56 20.81 -0.72 -0.17
CA ASN A 56 19.99 0.46 -0.08
C ASN A 56 18.87 0.20 0.95
N PRO A 57 18.56 1.09 1.91
CA PRO A 57 17.50 0.86 2.90
C PRO A 57 16.14 0.53 2.28
N ASP A 58 15.85 1.02 1.07
CA ASP A 58 14.64 0.65 0.31
C ASP A 58 14.62 -0.83 -0.11
N ASN A 59 15.76 -1.52 -0.21
CA ASN A 59 15.86 -2.93 -0.57
C ASN A 59 15.58 -3.90 0.60
N ILE A 60 15.60 -3.45 1.84
CA ILE A 60 15.27 -4.29 3.00
C ILE A 60 13.79 -4.66 3.00
N PHE A 61 12.94 -3.78 2.43
CA PHE A 61 11.50 -4.00 2.30
C PHE A 61 11.07 -4.56 0.95
N THR A 62 11.84 -4.40 -0.13
CA THR A 62 11.51 -4.97 -1.45
C THR A 62 11.60 -6.49 -1.49
N ASN A 63 12.34 -7.12 -0.58
CA ASN A 63 12.37 -8.57 -0.40
C ASN A 63 11.41 -9.09 0.70
N ASN A 64 10.86 -8.23 1.53
CA ASN A 64 9.84 -8.58 2.53
C ASN A 64 8.47 -8.16 1.99
N LYS A 65 7.87 -9.00 1.12
CA LYS A 65 6.43 -9.02 0.91
C LYS A 65 5.80 -9.02 2.30
N THR A 66 4.96 -8.03 2.60
CA THR A 66 4.16 -8.06 3.81
C THR A 66 3.52 -9.44 3.89
N SER A 67 3.72 -10.17 4.97
CA SER A 67 3.13 -11.50 5.11
C SER A 67 1.59 -11.42 5.22
N PHE A 68 1.04 -10.23 5.47
CA PHE A 68 -0.40 -9.97 5.51
C PHE A 68 -1.00 -10.01 4.09
N LYS A 69 -2.16 -10.64 3.97
CA LYS A 69 -2.93 -10.74 2.73
C LYS A 69 -4.34 -10.21 2.93
N LEU A 70 -4.84 -9.46 1.95
CA LEU A 70 -6.24 -9.02 1.94
C LEU A 70 -7.22 -10.21 1.97
N PRO A 71 -8.42 -10.07 2.56
CA PRO A 71 -9.44 -11.14 2.58
C PRO A 71 -9.70 -11.78 1.22
N ILE A 72 -9.74 -10.99 0.15
CA ILE A 72 -9.93 -11.46 -1.23
C ILE A 72 -8.84 -12.44 -1.68
N SER A 73 -7.65 -12.40 -1.09
CA SER A 73 -6.55 -13.31 -1.45
C SER A 73 -6.82 -14.77 -1.07
N TYR A 74 -7.78 -15.02 -0.18
CA TYR A 74 -8.18 -16.36 0.28
C TYR A 74 -9.33 -16.94 -0.55
N VAL A 75 -9.94 -16.15 -1.44
CA VAL A 75 -11.03 -16.60 -2.32
C VAL A 75 -10.47 -17.46 -3.44
N ALA A 76 -11.14 -18.58 -3.75
CA ALA A 76 -10.73 -19.49 -4.81
C ALA A 76 -10.83 -18.85 -6.20
N ASP A 77 -11.96 -18.15 -6.46
CA ASP A 77 -12.28 -17.52 -7.75
C ASP A 77 -11.73 -16.10 -7.90
N LYS A 78 -10.61 -15.79 -7.20
CA LYS A 78 -9.92 -14.51 -7.41
C LYS A 78 -9.22 -14.48 -8.76
N ARG A 79 -9.20 -13.29 -9.37
CA ARG A 79 -8.53 -13.00 -10.63
C ARG A 79 -7.46 -11.92 -10.42
N GLU A 80 -6.36 -12.04 -11.11
CA GLU A 80 -5.30 -11.01 -11.06
C GLU A 80 -5.65 -9.84 -11.95
N ILE A 81 -5.40 -8.62 -11.47
CA ILE A 81 -5.50 -7.41 -12.28
C ILE A 81 -4.31 -7.37 -13.23
N ASN A 82 -4.59 -7.28 -14.53
CA ASN A 82 -3.55 -7.24 -15.56
C ASN A 82 -2.68 -5.98 -15.41
N LYS A 83 -1.36 -6.12 -15.61
CA LYS A 83 -0.40 -5.00 -15.59
C LYS A 83 -0.81 -3.83 -16.49
N ASN A 84 -1.44 -4.13 -17.61
CA ASN A 84 -1.94 -3.10 -18.52
C ASN A 84 -3.00 -2.23 -17.85
N ILE A 85 -3.93 -2.82 -17.10
CA ILE A 85 -4.94 -2.09 -16.33
C ILE A 85 -4.29 -1.24 -15.24
N LEU A 86 -3.28 -1.79 -14.53
CA LEU A 86 -2.54 -1.06 -13.50
C LEU A 86 -1.93 0.23 -14.06
N ASN A 87 -1.27 0.12 -15.21
CA ASN A 87 -0.58 1.24 -15.86
C ASN A 87 -1.55 2.21 -16.54
N ASP A 88 -2.58 1.70 -17.21
CA ASP A 88 -3.51 2.50 -17.98
C ASP A 88 -4.47 3.33 -17.11
N LEU A 89 -4.88 2.77 -15.97
CA LEU A 89 -5.67 3.47 -14.96
C LEU A 89 -4.83 4.21 -13.92
N GLU A 90 -3.50 4.07 -13.97
CA GLU A 90 -2.61 4.67 -12.97
C GLU A 90 -2.98 4.27 -11.53
N LEU A 91 -3.26 2.98 -11.32
CA LEU A 91 -3.79 2.50 -10.05
C LEU A 91 -2.81 2.71 -8.89
N ILE A 92 -1.51 2.49 -9.12
CA ILE A 92 -0.46 2.54 -8.10
C ILE A 92 0.52 3.70 -8.33
N GLU A 93 0.87 3.96 -9.59
CA GLU A 93 1.82 5.00 -9.98
C GLU A 93 1.13 6.00 -10.90
N SER A 94 1.27 7.29 -10.61
CA SER A 94 0.79 8.34 -11.51
C SER A 94 1.84 8.64 -12.58
N LYS A 95 1.39 8.91 -13.81
CA LYS A 95 2.24 9.42 -14.90
C LYS A 95 2.62 10.88 -14.69
N ASP A 96 1.79 11.63 -13.98
CA ASP A 96 2.11 12.97 -13.53
C ASP A 96 2.98 12.90 -12.28
N PRO A 97 4.23 13.41 -12.30
CA PRO A 97 5.11 13.39 -11.12
C PRO A 97 4.54 14.12 -9.89
N LEU A 98 3.60 15.05 -10.11
CA LEU A 98 2.91 15.79 -9.05
C LEU A 98 1.55 15.19 -8.69
N GLY A 99 1.08 14.22 -9.47
CA GLY A 99 -0.20 13.56 -9.30
C GLY A 99 -0.15 12.41 -8.29
N ASN A 100 -1.29 12.15 -7.66
CA ASN A 100 -1.48 10.97 -6.85
C ASN A 100 -1.98 9.81 -7.69
N SER A 101 -1.55 8.59 -7.38
CA SER A 101 -2.13 7.38 -7.98
C SER A 101 -3.60 7.22 -7.58
N LEU A 102 -4.35 6.45 -8.35
CA LEU A 102 -5.78 6.31 -8.13
C LEU A 102 -6.11 5.67 -6.78
N TYR A 103 -5.43 4.58 -6.38
CA TYR A 103 -5.62 4.00 -5.06
C TYR A 103 -5.12 4.91 -3.93
N SER A 104 -4.09 5.72 -4.16
CA SER A 104 -3.67 6.73 -3.18
C SER A 104 -4.77 7.78 -2.96
N THR A 105 -5.47 8.16 -4.02
CA THR A 105 -6.60 9.11 -3.93
C THR A 105 -7.82 8.49 -3.23
N ILE A 106 -8.12 7.21 -3.51
CA ILE A 106 -9.30 6.51 -2.97
C ILE A 106 -9.07 6.12 -1.51
N LEU A 107 -7.94 5.50 -1.19
CA LEU A 107 -7.64 4.96 0.13
C LEU A 107 -6.93 5.95 1.05
N ASN A 108 -6.50 7.11 0.51
CA ASN A 108 -5.95 8.25 1.21
C ASN A 108 -4.98 7.86 2.36
N PRO A 109 -3.94 7.05 2.10
CA PRO A 109 -3.06 6.53 3.13
C PRO A 109 -2.28 7.66 3.80
N LYS A 110 -2.32 7.71 5.14
CA LYS A 110 -1.66 8.73 5.95
C LYS A 110 -0.30 8.23 6.46
N SER A 111 -0.23 6.93 6.76
CA SER A 111 0.99 6.30 7.27
C SER A 111 1.89 5.76 6.16
N THR A 112 3.18 5.55 6.48
CA THR A 112 4.13 4.83 5.62
C THR A 112 3.67 3.39 5.33
N PHE A 113 3.06 2.71 6.31
CA PHE A 113 2.52 1.37 6.13
C PHE A 113 1.37 1.37 5.10
N GLY A 114 0.42 2.30 5.23
CA GLY A 114 -0.69 2.45 4.28
C GLY A 114 -0.19 2.68 2.86
N LYS A 115 0.77 3.60 2.66
CA LYS A 115 1.33 3.89 1.33
C LYS A 115 1.96 2.65 0.68
N ARG A 116 2.74 1.85 1.42
CA ARG A 116 3.36 0.62 0.90
C ARG A 116 2.34 -0.46 0.58
N PHE A 117 1.24 -0.52 1.32
CA PHE A 117 0.22 -1.54 1.18
C PHE A 117 -0.76 -1.31 0.01
N LEU A 118 -0.70 -0.16 -0.67
CA LEU A 118 -1.51 0.11 -1.88
C LEU A 118 -1.33 -0.97 -2.96
N ASN A 119 -0.12 -1.50 -3.11
CA ASN A 119 0.19 -2.56 -4.07
C ASN A 119 -0.62 -3.85 -3.82
N ASP A 120 -1.03 -4.12 -2.58
CA ASP A 120 -1.81 -5.31 -2.25
C ASP A 120 -3.25 -5.21 -2.74
N TRP A 121 -3.83 -4.00 -2.73
CA TRP A 121 -5.16 -3.73 -3.28
C TRP A 121 -5.23 -3.89 -4.80
N SER A 122 -4.12 -3.69 -5.49
CA SER A 122 -4.07 -3.78 -6.95
C SER A 122 -3.88 -5.21 -7.48
N LYS A 123 -3.81 -6.23 -6.62
CA LYS A 123 -3.51 -7.59 -7.06
C LYS A 123 -4.71 -8.34 -7.60
N TYR A 124 -5.85 -8.29 -6.90
CA TYR A 124 -6.96 -9.20 -7.16
C TYR A 124 -8.31 -8.50 -7.22
N TYR A 125 -9.22 -9.08 -7.98
CA TYR A 125 -10.66 -8.91 -7.94
C TYR A 125 -11.31 -10.28 -8.02
N THR A 126 -12.63 -10.41 -7.78
CA THR A 126 -13.31 -11.72 -7.78
C THR A 126 -14.68 -11.65 -8.41
N THR A 127 -15.16 -12.79 -8.90
CA THR A 127 -16.53 -13.01 -9.36
C THR A 127 -17.40 -13.74 -8.34
N ASP A 128 -16.85 -14.10 -7.18
CA ASP A 128 -17.58 -14.74 -6.09
C ASP A 128 -18.56 -13.77 -5.43
N ILE A 129 -19.84 -13.85 -5.84
CA ILE A 129 -20.92 -12.99 -5.35
C ILE A 129 -21.14 -13.17 -3.84
N VAL A 130 -20.91 -14.36 -3.29
CA VAL A 130 -21.09 -14.62 -1.86
C VAL A 130 -20.05 -13.86 -1.05
N PHE A 131 -18.78 -13.94 -1.47
CA PHE A 131 -17.72 -13.16 -0.85
C PHE A 131 -17.97 -11.64 -0.96
N LEU A 132 -18.43 -11.18 -2.11
CA LEU A 132 -18.70 -9.76 -2.34
C LEU A 132 -19.88 -9.26 -1.48
N LYS A 133 -20.93 -10.05 -1.30
CA LYS A 133 -22.04 -9.75 -0.38
C LYS A 133 -21.57 -9.76 1.10
N ASP A 134 -20.73 -10.73 1.49
CA ASP A 134 -20.10 -10.76 2.81
C ASP A 134 -19.21 -9.51 3.04
N SER A 135 -18.47 -9.09 2.02
CA SER A 135 -17.67 -7.86 2.07
C SER A 135 -18.53 -6.60 2.25
N GLN A 136 -19.66 -6.50 1.55
CA GLN A 136 -20.63 -5.43 1.77
C GLN A 136 -21.16 -5.42 3.20
N GLN A 137 -21.49 -6.60 3.74
CA GLN A 137 -21.94 -6.74 5.13
C GLN A 137 -20.84 -6.37 6.12
N PHE A 138 -19.59 -6.73 5.85
CA PHE A 138 -18.43 -6.33 6.64
C PHE A 138 -18.35 -4.80 6.77
N TYR A 139 -18.30 -4.07 5.65
CA TYR A 139 -18.22 -2.61 5.66
C TYR A 139 -19.46 -1.95 6.27
N LYS A 140 -20.64 -2.51 6.07
CA LYS A 140 -21.88 -2.03 6.70
C LYS A 140 -21.84 -2.16 8.22
N SER A 141 -21.32 -3.28 8.73
CA SER A 141 -21.23 -3.59 10.16
C SER A 141 -20.03 -2.94 10.84
N TYR A 142 -19.03 -2.53 10.06
CA TYR A 142 -17.82 -1.89 10.57
C TYR A 142 -18.16 -0.55 11.21
N LYS A 143 -17.69 -0.38 12.44
CA LYS A 143 -17.76 0.91 13.17
C LYS A 143 -16.37 1.21 13.69
N ASN A 144 -15.93 2.44 13.54
CA ASN A 144 -14.67 2.85 14.15
C ASN A 144 -14.76 2.70 15.69
N GLN A 145 -13.82 1.96 16.31
CA GLN A 145 -13.84 1.68 17.75
C GLN A 145 -13.63 2.92 18.62
N TYR A 146 -12.97 3.94 18.08
CA TYR A 146 -12.38 5.02 18.87
C TYR A 146 -13.15 6.36 18.85
N GLY A 147 -14.37 6.37 18.36
CA GLY A 147 -15.21 7.55 18.45
C GLY A 147 -16.39 7.58 17.49
N GLY A 148 -17.55 7.95 18.00
CA GLY A 148 -18.78 8.12 17.23
C GLY A 148 -18.73 9.29 16.23
N ASP A 149 -17.66 10.08 16.22
CA ASP A 149 -17.38 11.13 15.24
C ASP A 149 -16.25 10.69 14.33
N LEU A 150 -16.57 10.41 13.06
CA LEU A 150 -15.63 10.06 11.99
C LEU A 150 -14.51 11.08 11.77
N LYS A 151 -14.59 12.24 12.43
CA LYS A 151 -13.61 13.34 12.39
C LYS A 151 -12.71 13.40 13.62
N ALA A 152 -12.99 12.63 14.68
CA ALA A 152 -12.11 12.60 15.85
C ALA A 152 -10.84 11.82 15.53
N PRO A 153 -9.65 12.36 15.78
CA PRO A 153 -8.41 11.61 15.57
C PRO A 153 -8.41 10.39 16.49
N VAL A 154 -8.24 9.23 15.91
CA VAL A 154 -7.96 8.00 16.66
C VAL A 154 -6.71 8.25 17.47
N THR A 155 -6.77 8.08 18.77
CA THR A 155 -5.64 8.34 19.66
C THR A 155 -5.20 7.06 20.34
N MET A 156 -3.91 6.86 20.40
CA MET A 156 -3.27 5.74 21.08
C MET A 156 -2.56 6.25 22.32
N VAL A 157 -2.70 5.54 23.44
CA VAL A 157 -1.99 5.87 24.68
C VAL A 157 -0.65 5.13 24.69
N VAL A 158 0.43 5.87 24.72
CA VAL A 158 1.80 5.34 24.77
C VAL A 158 2.47 5.74 26.07
N SER A 159 3.05 4.78 26.74
CA SER A 159 3.82 5.01 27.96
C SER A 159 5.28 5.34 27.63
N VAL A 160 5.60 6.61 27.56
CA VAL A 160 6.99 7.08 27.37
C VAL A 160 7.51 7.58 28.72
N ASP A 161 8.63 7.00 29.18
CA ASP A 161 9.30 7.35 30.46
C ASP A 161 8.41 7.29 31.71
N GLY A 162 7.36 6.45 31.66
CA GLY A 162 6.40 6.29 32.76
C GLY A 162 5.26 7.30 32.78
N ASN A 163 5.19 8.19 31.79
CA ASN A 163 4.08 9.09 31.56
C ASN A 163 3.24 8.58 30.36
N GLU A 164 1.93 8.55 30.51
CA GLU A 164 1.01 8.24 29.45
C GLU A 164 0.86 9.47 28.53
N LYS A 165 1.14 9.29 27.26
CA LYS A 165 0.97 10.30 26.24
C LYS A 165 0.01 9.78 25.18
N THR A 166 -0.99 10.57 24.87
CA THR A 166 -1.91 10.31 23.78
C THR A 166 -1.28 10.75 22.45
N ILE A 167 -1.10 9.83 21.52
CA ILE A 167 -0.45 10.07 20.22
C ILE A 167 -1.38 9.56 19.11
N ASN A 168 -1.32 10.20 17.94
CA ASN A 168 -1.99 9.70 16.76
C ASN A 168 -1.32 8.37 16.31
N PRO A 169 -2.08 7.29 16.03
CA PRO A 169 -1.51 6.02 15.57
C PRO A 169 -0.59 6.15 14.35
N HIS A 170 -0.88 7.06 13.44
CA HIS A 170 -0.04 7.27 12.24
C HIS A 170 1.37 7.75 12.59
N ASP A 171 1.51 8.62 13.59
CA ASP A 171 2.82 9.11 14.04
C ASP A 171 3.65 7.97 14.66
N ILE A 172 2.97 7.03 15.36
CA ILE A 172 3.61 5.84 15.93
C ILE A 172 4.02 4.86 14.83
N TYR A 173 3.21 4.67 13.80
CA TYR A 173 3.58 3.78 12.69
C TYR A 173 4.86 4.23 12.02
N ASP A 174 5.05 5.52 11.82
CA ASP A 174 6.29 6.08 11.27
C ASP A 174 7.48 5.95 12.24
N GLU A 175 7.27 6.09 13.54
CA GLU A 175 8.33 5.86 14.57
C GLU A 175 8.73 4.38 14.62
N ILE A 176 7.77 3.47 14.57
CA ILE A 176 8.01 2.02 14.56
C ILE A 176 8.68 1.57 13.27
N ASP A 177 8.28 2.12 12.13
CA ASP A 177 8.91 1.83 10.85
C ASP A 177 10.40 2.20 10.87
N LYS A 178 10.74 3.40 11.33
CA LYS A 178 12.13 3.83 11.52
C LYS A 178 12.88 2.94 12.48
N LEU A 179 12.28 2.63 13.63
CA LEU A 179 12.86 1.73 14.63
C LEU A 179 13.13 0.35 14.03
N TRP A 180 12.19 -0.20 13.27
CA TRP A 180 12.32 -1.53 12.68
C TRP A 180 13.38 -1.55 11.58
N ILE A 181 13.45 -0.51 10.74
CA ILE A 181 14.49 -0.35 9.71
C ILE A 181 15.88 -0.24 10.36
N ASP A 182 16.03 0.61 11.39
CA ASP A 182 17.30 0.82 12.09
C ASP A 182 17.85 -0.47 12.68
N ILE A 183 16.98 -1.34 13.15
CA ILE A 183 17.40 -2.55 13.86
C ILE A 183 17.51 -3.73 12.89
N ALA A 184 16.57 -3.93 11.98
CA ALA A 184 16.62 -5.01 11.00
C ALA A 184 17.76 -4.81 9.97
N GLY A 185 18.16 -3.56 9.70
CA GLY A 185 19.24 -3.19 8.79
C GLY A 185 20.63 -3.04 9.44
N ASP A 186 20.74 -3.11 10.78
CA ASP A 186 22.01 -2.91 11.46
C ASP A 186 22.92 -4.14 11.34
N VAL A 187 23.84 -4.10 10.39
CA VAL A 187 24.85 -5.15 10.17
C VAL A 187 25.71 -5.36 11.43
N ASN A 188 25.91 -4.32 12.24
CA ASN A 188 26.71 -4.35 13.47
C ASN A 188 25.86 -4.54 14.73
N PHE A 189 24.60 -4.98 14.61
CA PHE A 189 23.65 -5.13 15.71
C PHE A 189 24.26 -5.87 16.92
N LYS A 190 24.91 -7.00 16.69
CA LYS A 190 25.51 -7.80 17.78
C LYS A 190 26.61 -7.02 18.50
N GLN A 191 27.48 -6.32 17.77
CA GLN A 191 28.57 -5.53 18.35
C GLN A 191 28.03 -4.27 19.05
N ARG A 192 27.08 -3.57 18.46
CA ARG A 192 26.45 -2.36 19.01
C ARG A 192 25.81 -2.63 20.38
N PHE A 193 25.12 -3.75 20.52
CA PHE A 193 24.42 -4.11 21.76
C PHE A 193 25.19 -5.09 22.64
N ASN A 194 26.46 -5.33 22.37
CA ASN A 194 27.35 -6.20 23.16
C ASN A 194 26.86 -7.66 23.26
N TYR A 195 26.31 -8.23 22.16
CA TYR A 195 26.00 -9.65 22.06
C TYR A 195 27.23 -10.48 21.70
N ILE A 196 27.17 -11.77 22.01
CA ILE A 196 28.19 -12.73 21.64
C ILE A 196 28.12 -12.95 20.13
N ASP A 197 29.18 -12.57 19.42
CA ASP A 197 29.29 -12.67 17.96
C ASP A 197 30.28 -13.77 17.55
N VAL A 198 30.18 -14.93 18.19
CA VAL A 198 30.94 -16.13 17.86
C VAL A 198 29.94 -17.22 17.48
N PRO A 199 29.96 -17.79 16.26
CA PRO A 199 28.92 -18.69 15.77
C PRO A 199 28.61 -19.88 16.70
N ILE A 200 29.62 -20.48 17.33
CA ILE A 200 29.46 -21.63 18.24
C ILE A 200 28.77 -21.22 19.55
N LEU A 201 29.00 -20.00 20.02
CA LEU A 201 28.50 -19.48 21.30
C LEU A 201 27.26 -18.59 21.14
N GLU A 202 26.82 -18.32 19.92
CA GLU A 202 25.71 -17.43 19.64
C GLU A 202 24.40 -17.85 20.31
N LYS A 203 24.18 -19.15 20.49
CA LYS A 203 23.00 -19.70 21.21
C LYS A 203 22.92 -19.21 22.66
N LEU A 204 24.03 -18.79 23.27
CA LEU A 204 24.07 -18.24 24.63
C LEU A 204 23.37 -16.89 24.73
N ASN A 205 23.25 -16.13 23.64
CA ASN A 205 22.47 -14.89 23.62
C ASN A 205 20.98 -15.11 23.93
N LYS A 206 20.46 -16.32 23.73
CA LYS A 206 19.07 -16.71 24.09
C LYS A 206 18.92 -17.09 25.57
N SER A 207 20.01 -17.13 26.35
CA SER A 207 19.98 -17.44 27.76
C SER A 207 19.91 -16.16 28.62
N PRO A 208 18.83 -15.94 29.41
CA PRO A 208 18.70 -14.76 30.27
C PRO A 208 19.83 -14.71 31.31
N GLY A 209 20.29 -15.87 31.83
CA GLY A 209 21.36 -15.95 32.82
C GLY A 209 22.71 -15.52 32.29
N VAL A 210 23.06 -15.98 31.07
CA VAL A 210 24.31 -15.58 30.42
C VAL A 210 24.28 -14.08 30.05
N MET A 211 23.16 -13.59 29.53
CA MET A 211 22.98 -12.16 29.22
C MET A 211 23.05 -11.31 30.52
N GLN A 212 22.57 -11.84 31.64
CA GLN A 212 22.68 -11.17 32.94
C GLN A 212 24.14 -11.06 33.40
N LEU A 213 24.90 -12.15 33.31
CA LEU A 213 26.32 -12.15 33.66
C LEU A 213 27.12 -11.18 32.77
N LEU A 214 26.87 -11.21 31.46
CA LEU A 214 27.51 -10.30 30.53
C LEU A 214 27.17 -8.82 30.81
N SER A 215 25.92 -8.56 31.19
CA SER A 215 25.47 -7.22 31.57
C SER A 215 26.15 -6.73 32.86
N ILE A 216 26.26 -7.58 33.86
CA ILE A 216 26.99 -7.28 35.13
C ILE A 216 28.46 -7.01 34.81
N TYR A 217 29.08 -7.81 33.96
CA TYR A 217 30.47 -7.61 33.53
C TYR A 217 30.64 -6.25 32.86
N ASN A 218 29.81 -5.91 31.88
CA ASN A 218 29.87 -4.63 31.14
C ASN A 218 29.69 -3.42 32.09
N LEU A 219 28.77 -3.52 33.04
CA LEU A 219 28.52 -2.43 34.02
C LEU A 219 29.61 -2.32 35.09
N SER A 220 30.22 -3.44 35.50
CA SER A 220 31.28 -3.47 36.51
C SER A 220 32.67 -3.29 35.94
N SER A 221 32.85 -3.35 34.60
CA SER A 221 34.15 -3.30 33.92
C SER A 221 35.02 -2.08 34.32
N PRO A 222 34.49 -0.83 34.51
CA PRO A 222 35.29 0.28 35.00
C PRO A 222 35.85 0.05 36.42
N VAL A 223 35.01 -0.49 37.32
CA VAL A 223 35.41 -0.78 38.69
C VAL A 223 36.45 -1.89 38.72
N ILE A 224 36.21 -2.97 37.93
CA ILE A 224 37.16 -4.10 37.84
C ILE A 224 38.50 -3.61 37.28
N SER A 225 38.50 -2.74 36.26
CA SER A 225 39.76 -2.23 35.70
C SER A 225 40.51 -1.32 36.66
N LEU A 226 39.81 -0.48 37.44
CA LEU A 226 40.44 0.35 38.49
C LEU A 226 40.99 -0.50 39.63
N LEU A 227 40.28 -1.57 39.99
CA LEU A 227 40.69 -2.47 41.09
C LEU A 227 41.64 -3.58 40.60
N SER A 228 41.90 -3.70 39.29
CA SER A 228 42.72 -4.79 38.74
C SER A 228 44.10 -4.93 39.44
N PRO A 229 44.80 -3.86 39.78
CA PRO A 229 46.06 -4.02 40.53
C PRO A 229 45.87 -4.65 41.92
N LEU A 230 44.81 -4.27 42.63
CA LEU A 230 44.48 -4.84 43.93
C LEU A 230 44.04 -6.29 43.81
N ILE A 231 43.24 -6.63 42.80
CA ILE A 231 42.79 -7.98 42.52
C ILE A 231 43.98 -8.90 42.24
N LEU A 232 44.93 -8.44 41.42
CA LEU A 232 46.18 -9.16 41.17
C LEU A 232 47.02 -9.41 42.43
N MET A 233 46.88 -8.55 43.45
CA MET A 233 47.51 -8.74 44.76
C MET A 233 46.82 -9.78 45.62
N ILE A 234 45.49 -9.89 45.49
CA ILE A 234 44.67 -10.72 46.42
C ILE A 234 44.47 -12.15 45.86
N ILE A 235 44.31 -12.33 44.56
CA ILE A 235 44.05 -13.64 43.95
C ILE A 235 45.13 -14.70 44.28
N PRO A 236 46.46 -14.41 44.19
CA PRO A 236 47.46 -15.41 44.48
C PRO A 236 47.42 -15.91 45.95
N PHE A 237 47.05 -15.03 46.90
CA PHE A 237 46.85 -15.43 48.27
C PHE A 237 45.76 -16.47 48.46
N PHE A 238 44.60 -16.29 47.81
CA PHE A 238 43.50 -17.24 47.84
C PHE A 238 43.84 -18.54 47.12
N ILE A 239 44.57 -18.49 45.98
CA ILE A 239 45.03 -19.69 45.26
C ILE A 239 45.95 -20.54 46.15
N LEU A 240 46.94 -19.92 46.80
CA LEU A 240 47.85 -20.63 47.70
C LEU A 240 47.14 -21.25 48.90
N LYS A 241 46.20 -20.50 49.50
CA LYS A 241 45.37 -20.98 50.60
C LYS A 241 44.46 -22.13 50.20
N PHE A 242 43.89 -22.05 48.99
CA PHE A 242 43.04 -23.11 48.45
C PHE A 242 43.84 -24.43 48.20
N GLN A 243 45.11 -24.27 47.81
CA GLN A 243 46.04 -25.40 47.63
C GLN A 243 46.58 -25.94 48.98
N LYS A 244 46.03 -25.46 50.13
CA LYS A 244 46.46 -25.85 51.51
C LYS A 244 47.94 -25.60 51.80
N ILE A 245 48.57 -24.63 51.10
CA ILE A 245 49.93 -24.21 51.40
C ILE A 245 49.88 -23.24 52.59
N GLU A 246 50.59 -23.54 53.64
CA GLU A 246 50.72 -22.65 54.82
C GLU A 246 51.54 -21.41 54.47
N VAL A 247 50.83 -20.33 54.20
CA VAL A 247 51.44 -19.04 53.87
C VAL A 247 51.28 -18.11 55.07
N THR A 248 52.39 -17.72 55.63
CA THR A 248 52.39 -16.63 56.63
C THR A 248 52.14 -15.30 55.96
N VAL A 249 51.40 -14.41 56.60
CA VAL A 249 51.09 -13.08 56.07
C VAL A 249 52.35 -12.30 55.67
N SER A 250 53.44 -12.43 56.52
CA SER A 250 54.72 -11.77 56.23
C SER A 250 55.43 -12.33 55.00
N GLY A 251 55.41 -13.67 54.82
CA GLY A 251 55.97 -14.35 53.63
C GLY A 251 55.18 -13.98 52.34
N TYR A 252 53.87 -13.92 52.47
CA TYR A 252 53.01 -13.48 51.37
C TYR A 252 53.29 -12.02 50.96
N VAL A 253 53.33 -11.08 51.91
CA VAL A 253 53.63 -9.67 51.63
C VAL A 253 55.02 -9.51 50.98
N SER A 254 56.05 -10.31 51.42
CA SER A 254 57.36 -10.26 50.77
C SER A 254 57.34 -10.77 49.31
N THR A 255 56.58 -11.84 49.05
CA THR A 255 56.36 -12.37 47.68
C THR A 255 55.57 -11.39 46.85
N LEU A 256 54.53 -10.80 47.44
CA LEU A 256 53.71 -9.80 46.83
C LEU A 256 54.50 -8.54 46.42
N LYS A 257 55.40 -8.06 47.33
CA LYS A 257 56.35 -6.99 47.00
C LYS A 257 57.18 -7.32 45.76
N LYS A 258 57.62 -8.57 45.60
CA LYS A 258 58.41 -9.00 44.42
C LYS A 258 57.52 -9.01 43.14
N ILE A 259 56.30 -9.54 43.22
CA ILE A 259 55.37 -9.54 42.10
C ILE A 259 54.94 -8.11 41.73
N PHE A 260 54.64 -7.29 42.72
CA PHE A 260 54.27 -5.90 42.53
C PHE A 260 55.43 -5.07 41.94
N ALA A 261 56.67 -5.34 42.31
CA ALA A 261 57.83 -4.72 41.70
C ALA A 261 58.01 -5.09 40.23
N THR A 262 57.42 -6.15 39.74
CA THR A 262 57.42 -6.54 38.31
C THR A 262 56.22 -5.97 37.53
N HIS A 263 55.12 -5.62 38.22
CA HIS A 263 53.93 -5.07 37.60
C HIS A 263 54.11 -3.57 37.25
N PRO A 264 53.62 -3.07 36.10
CA PRO A 264 53.76 -1.66 35.70
C PRO A 264 53.33 -0.64 36.77
N ILE A 265 52.21 -0.91 37.45
CA ILE A 265 51.67 -0.07 38.52
C ILE A 265 52.51 -0.18 39.78
N GLY A 266 52.97 -1.36 40.13
CA GLY A 266 53.88 -1.57 41.28
C GLY A 266 55.22 -0.86 41.08
N LYS A 267 55.74 -0.91 39.87
CA LYS A 267 56.93 -0.13 39.50
C LYS A 267 56.71 1.38 39.59
N MET A 268 55.49 1.85 39.33
CA MET A 268 55.13 3.26 39.48
C MET A 268 55.03 3.71 40.92
N PHE A 269 54.53 2.85 41.83
CA PHE A 269 54.50 3.13 43.29
C PHE A 269 55.87 2.98 43.95
N SER A 270 56.78 2.18 43.34
CA SER A 270 58.19 2.10 43.81
C SER A 270 59.04 3.27 43.30
N LEU A 271 58.43 4.28 42.72
CA LEU A 271 59.04 5.49 42.08
C LEU A 271 59.74 6.46 43.05
N MET A 272 60.00 6.08 44.28
CA MET A 272 60.88 6.91 45.09
C MET A 272 62.30 7.03 44.52
N ASP A 273 62.68 6.19 43.53
CA ASP A 273 63.97 6.24 42.83
C ASP A 273 63.88 6.37 41.31
N PHE A 274 62.88 7.13 40.78
CA PHE A 274 62.74 7.36 39.34
C PHE A 274 63.98 7.93 38.67
N SER A 275 64.80 8.67 39.47
CA SER A 275 66.05 9.26 39.00
C SER A 275 67.18 8.25 38.75
N SER A 276 67.11 7.05 39.33
CA SER A 276 68.15 6.01 39.19
C SER A 276 67.90 5.03 38.02
N LEU A 277 66.74 5.12 37.37
CA LEU A 277 66.37 4.24 36.23
C LEU A 277 66.97 4.72 34.92
N SER A 278 67.41 3.78 34.02
CA SER A 278 67.81 4.05 32.66
C SER A 278 66.65 4.66 31.85
N TRP A 279 66.93 5.49 30.86
CA TRP A 279 65.91 6.18 30.03
C TRP A 279 64.94 5.21 29.42
N ASP A 280 65.36 4.05 28.91
CA ASP A 280 64.49 3.04 28.30
C ASP A 280 63.45 2.51 29.29
N LYS A 281 63.82 2.28 30.56
CA LYS A 281 62.92 1.83 31.63
C LYS A 281 61.92 2.90 32.02
N ARG A 282 62.35 4.20 32.00
CA ARG A 282 61.43 5.32 32.28
C ARG A 282 60.38 5.47 31.19
N ILE A 283 60.81 5.39 29.94
CA ILE A 283 59.88 5.43 28.80
C ILE A 283 58.89 4.27 28.85
N TYR A 284 59.36 3.04 29.11
CA TYR A 284 58.48 1.85 29.26
C TYR A 284 57.47 1.99 30.37
N LEU A 285 57.85 2.52 31.52
CA LEU A 285 56.97 2.79 32.65
C LEU A 285 55.89 3.83 32.29
N LEU A 286 56.30 4.94 31.70
CA LEU A 286 55.39 5.99 31.25
C LEU A 286 54.38 5.46 30.23
N MET A 287 54.87 4.73 29.22
CA MET A 287 53.97 4.12 28.22
C MET A 287 53.00 3.10 28.83
N SER A 288 53.46 2.26 29.76
CA SER A 288 52.59 1.29 30.46
C SER A 288 51.49 1.99 31.26
N PHE A 289 51.83 3.15 31.91
CA PHE A 289 50.85 3.94 32.63
C PHE A 289 49.84 4.61 31.72
N VAL A 290 50.30 5.15 30.61
CA VAL A 290 49.42 5.75 29.57
C VAL A 290 48.46 4.67 29.03
N PHE A 291 48.97 3.47 28.70
CA PHE A 291 48.10 2.37 28.26
C PHE A 291 47.07 1.96 29.31
N TYR A 292 47.47 1.92 30.58
CA TYR A 292 46.50 1.61 31.68
C TYR A 292 45.39 2.69 31.77
N ILE A 293 45.74 3.97 31.67
CA ILE A 293 44.78 5.07 31.69
C ILE A 293 43.82 4.94 30.46
N ILE A 294 44.35 4.67 29.27
CA ILE A 294 43.58 4.47 28.04
C ILE A 294 42.62 3.29 28.22
N GLN A 295 43.09 2.18 28.83
CA GLN A 295 42.24 1.01 29.06
C GLN A 295 41.10 1.31 30.05
N VAL A 296 41.38 2.02 31.17
CA VAL A 296 40.35 2.46 32.13
C VAL A 296 39.35 3.37 31.44
N TYR A 297 39.82 4.33 30.66
CA TYR A 297 38.95 5.24 29.86
C TYR A 297 38.04 4.47 28.88
N GLN A 298 38.61 3.53 28.15
CA GLN A 298 37.82 2.69 27.21
C GLN A 298 36.77 1.87 27.94
N ASN A 299 37.04 1.32 29.13
CA ASN A 299 36.07 0.60 29.92
C ASN A 299 34.96 1.49 30.47
N ILE A 300 35.27 2.73 30.87
CA ILE A 300 34.27 3.73 31.28
C ILE A 300 33.36 4.07 30.10
N MET A 301 33.93 4.31 28.91
CA MET A 301 33.16 4.63 27.71
C MET A 301 32.30 3.46 27.22
N SER A 302 32.81 2.23 27.34
CA SER A 302 32.06 1.00 27.04
C SER A 302 30.86 0.84 27.97
N CYS A 303 31.05 0.99 29.29
CA CYS A 303 29.98 0.97 30.27
C CYS A 303 28.92 2.05 30.01
N TYR A 304 29.34 3.27 29.67
CA TYR A 304 28.42 4.36 29.31
C TYR A 304 27.61 4.08 28.05
N ARG A 305 28.24 3.52 27.00
CA ARG A 305 27.53 3.09 25.77
C ARG A 305 26.53 1.97 26.09
N PHE A 306 26.94 0.97 26.86
CA PHE A 306 26.06 -0.10 27.29
C PHE A 306 24.84 0.42 28.05
N TYR A 307 25.05 1.35 29.00
CA TYR A 307 23.95 2.00 29.73
C TYR A 307 22.97 2.73 28.80
N LYS A 308 23.48 3.53 27.84
CA LYS A 308 22.63 4.20 26.83
C LYS A 308 21.84 3.20 25.99
N ASN A 309 22.48 2.11 25.56
CA ASN A 309 21.81 1.05 24.82
C ASN A 309 20.69 0.40 25.63
N MET A 310 20.88 0.20 26.93
CA MET A 310 19.82 -0.34 27.80
C MET A 310 18.59 0.57 27.86
N ILE A 311 18.80 1.88 27.96
CA ILE A 311 17.70 2.86 27.93
C ILE A 311 16.97 2.78 26.58
N LEU A 312 17.73 2.72 25.48
CA LEU A 312 17.17 2.64 24.11
C LEU A 312 16.34 1.36 23.95
N ILE A 313 16.86 0.20 24.36
CA ILE A 313 16.13 -1.08 24.30
C ILE A 313 14.84 -1.00 25.10
N HIS A 314 14.87 -0.46 26.31
CA HIS A 314 13.66 -0.27 27.12
C HIS A 314 12.63 0.58 26.40
N LYS A 315 13.04 1.75 25.91
CA LYS A 315 12.14 2.64 25.15
C LYS A 315 11.50 1.90 23.97
N ASN A 316 12.31 1.21 23.17
CA ASN A 316 11.84 0.49 21.99
C ASN A 316 10.85 -0.62 22.34
N ILE A 317 11.10 -1.39 23.41
CA ILE A 317 10.20 -2.46 23.85
C ILE A 317 8.86 -1.90 24.35
N PHE A 318 8.84 -0.77 25.06
CA PHE A 318 7.59 -0.18 25.48
C PHE A 318 6.77 0.36 24.30
N ILE A 319 7.40 1.03 23.35
CA ILE A 319 6.73 1.48 22.12
C ILE A 319 6.13 0.27 21.37
N LEU A 320 6.91 -0.81 21.19
CA LEU A 320 6.43 -2.02 20.53
C LEU A 320 5.30 -2.71 21.31
N ARG A 321 5.37 -2.76 22.65
CA ARG A 321 4.30 -3.31 23.49
C ARG A 321 2.98 -2.57 23.26
N ASP A 322 3.03 -1.24 23.32
CA ASP A 322 1.84 -0.42 23.18
C ASP A 322 1.29 -0.51 21.76
N TYR A 323 2.15 -0.54 20.75
CA TYR A 323 1.78 -0.81 19.38
C TYR A 323 1.13 -2.20 19.18
N PHE A 324 1.70 -3.25 19.77
CA PHE A 324 1.10 -4.58 19.66
C PHE A 324 -0.23 -4.66 20.40
N THR A 325 -0.36 -4.03 21.56
CA THR A 325 -1.64 -3.95 22.28
C THR A 325 -2.72 -3.30 21.42
N TYR A 326 -2.41 -2.20 20.78
CA TYR A 326 -3.30 -1.53 19.83
C TYR A 326 -3.66 -2.45 18.65
N THR A 327 -2.67 -3.10 18.05
CA THR A 327 -2.86 -4.02 16.93
C THR A 327 -3.75 -5.21 17.32
N ILE A 328 -3.54 -5.81 18.49
CA ILE A 328 -4.33 -6.93 19.03
C ILE A 328 -5.80 -6.51 19.20
N ASN A 329 -6.05 -5.31 19.70
CA ASN A 329 -7.40 -4.76 19.84
C ASN A 329 -8.08 -4.61 18.48
N ASN A 330 -7.38 -4.08 17.47
CA ASN A 330 -7.88 -3.94 16.12
C ASN A 330 -8.13 -5.31 15.45
N MET A 331 -7.23 -6.29 15.66
CA MET A 331 -7.43 -7.67 15.19
C MET A 331 -8.68 -8.28 15.82
N SER A 332 -8.88 -8.09 17.12
CA SER A 332 -10.06 -8.58 17.84
C SER A 332 -11.35 -7.94 17.31
N HIS A 333 -11.30 -6.66 16.99
CA HIS A 333 -12.43 -5.94 16.36
C HIS A 333 -12.81 -6.54 14.99
N ILE A 334 -11.83 -6.74 14.11
CA ILE A 334 -12.05 -7.36 12.80
C ILE A 334 -12.60 -8.79 12.94
N LEU A 335 -12.05 -9.59 13.87
CA LEU A 335 -12.53 -10.95 14.16
C LEU A 335 -13.98 -10.97 14.60
N ASN A 336 -14.40 -10.04 15.46
CA ASN A 336 -15.78 -9.92 15.92
C ASN A 336 -16.74 -9.60 14.77
N ILE A 337 -16.39 -8.63 13.92
CA ILE A 337 -17.24 -8.23 12.78
C ILE A 337 -17.36 -9.36 11.75
N THR A 338 -16.27 -10.08 11.51
CA THR A 338 -16.21 -11.15 10.51
C THR A 338 -16.71 -12.50 11.03
N SER A 339 -17.12 -12.62 12.30
CA SER A 339 -17.49 -13.88 12.95
C SER A 339 -18.56 -14.67 12.19
N ASN A 340 -19.55 -13.98 11.63
CA ASN A 340 -20.70 -14.55 10.92
C ASN A 340 -20.52 -14.56 9.38
N LEU A 341 -19.35 -14.17 8.86
CA LEU A 341 -19.06 -14.13 7.42
C LEU A 341 -18.32 -15.42 7.02
N ASN A 342 -19.01 -16.32 6.34
CA ASN A 342 -18.47 -17.64 6.02
C ASN A 342 -17.28 -17.58 5.08
N THR A 343 -17.28 -16.69 4.10
CA THR A 343 -16.21 -16.56 3.11
C THR A 343 -14.90 -16.01 3.70
N TYR A 344 -14.96 -15.42 4.92
CA TYR A 344 -13.81 -14.89 5.66
C TYR A 344 -13.14 -15.95 6.56
N SER A 345 -13.56 -17.22 6.51
CA SER A 345 -13.08 -18.26 7.44
C SER A 345 -11.57 -18.46 7.42
N GLU A 346 -10.96 -18.56 6.23
CA GLU A 346 -9.49 -18.76 6.11
C GLU A 346 -8.71 -17.50 6.53
N PHE A 347 -9.20 -16.31 6.17
CA PHE A 347 -8.65 -15.06 6.66
C PHE A 347 -8.68 -14.98 8.18
N ARG A 348 -9.80 -15.35 8.82
CA ARG A 348 -9.92 -15.39 10.29
C ARG A 348 -8.95 -16.37 10.93
N LYS A 349 -8.76 -17.56 10.36
CA LYS A 349 -7.81 -18.56 10.91
C LYS A 349 -6.39 -18.01 10.98
N GLU A 350 -5.93 -17.39 9.90
CA GLU A 350 -4.59 -16.78 9.90
C GLU A 350 -4.52 -15.61 10.89
N LEU A 351 -5.54 -14.74 10.91
CA LEU A 351 -5.59 -13.60 11.82
C LEU A 351 -5.57 -14.02 13.29
N ILE A 352 -6.30 -15.08 13.67
CA ILE A 352 -6.29 -15.66 15.03
C ILE A 352 -4.88 -16.15 15.37
N SER A 353 -4.25 -16.93 14.50
CA SER A 353 -2.91 -17.47 14.74
C SER A 353 -1.86 -16.37 14.92
N ARG A 354 -1.94 -15.30 14.12
CA ARG A 354 -1.03 -14.14 14.23
C ARG A 354 -1.30 -13.32 15.49
N LYS A 355 -2.57 -13.14 15.84
CA LYS A 355 -2.99 -12.47 17.08
C LYS A 355 -2.44 -13.17 18.31
N GLU A 356 -2.60 -14.50 18.42
CA GLU A 356 -2.07 -15.29 19.54
C GLU A 356 -0.55 -15.14 19.68
N LYS A 357 0.20 -15.12 18.58
CA LYS A 357 1.64 -14.88 18.62
C LYS A 357 1.98 -13.48 19.13
N LEU A 358 1.23 -12.45 18.72
CA LEU A 358 1.43 -11.08 19.22
C LEU A 358 1.05 -10.95 20.70
N GLU A 359 -0.01 -11.63 21.16
CA GLU A 359 -0.41 -11.68 22.58
C GLU A 359 0.70 -12.27 23.44
N ASN A 360 1.27 -13.40 23.03
CA ASN A 360 2.41 -14.03 23.73
C ASN A 360 3.64 -13.11 23.81
N LEU A 361 3.92 -12.35 22.74
CA LEU A 361 4.99 -11.34 22.75
C LEU A 361 4.66 -10.19 23.69
N CYS A 362 3.45 -9.68 23.64
CA CYS A 362 2.97 -8.58 24.48
C CYS A 362 3.02 -8.96 25.97
N ASP A 363 2.61 -10.19 26.32
CA ASP A 363 2.73 -10.73 27.68
C ASP A 363 4.18 -10.78 28.13
N THR A 364 5.08 -11.24 27.27
CA THR A 364 6.52 -11.24 27.55
C THR A 364 7.04 -9.83 27.78
N PHE A 365 6.65 -8.84 26.98
CA PHE A 365 7.03 -7.43 27.15
C PHE A 365 6.48 -6.84 28.45
N SER A 366 5.27 -7.23 28.86
CA SER A 366 4.61 -6.76 30.07
C SER A 366 5.33 -7.20 31.36
N THR A 367 6.17 -8.24 31.27
CA THR A 367 7.03 -8.64 32.40
C THR A 367 8.16 -7.66 32.67
N ILE A 368 8.48 -6.76 31.72
CA ILE A 368 9.56 -5.78 31.82
C ILE A 368 9.03 -4.53 32.49
N LYS A 369 9.62 -4.17 33.64
CA LYS A 369 9.23 -2.95 34.35
C LYS A 369 9.95 -1.71 33.82
N PRO A 370 9.35 -0.50 33.86
CA PRO A 370 9.98 0.75 33.44
C PRO A 370 11.36 0.95 34.08
N PHE A 371 12.29 1.53 33.33
CA PHE A 371 13.65 1.75 33.77
C PHE A 371 13.69 2.79 34.92
N LYS A 372 14.15 2.34 36.11
CA LYS A 372 14.58 3.23 37.20
C LYS A 372 15.89 2.66 37.71
N ILE A 373 16.87 3.48 37.97
CA ILE A 373 18.14 3.05 38.56
C ILE A 373 17.89 2.46 39.97
N SER A 374 17.85 1.12 40.06
CA SER A 374 17.64 0.40 41.29
C SER A 374 18.33 -0.95 41.20
N PHE A 375 18.87 -1.44 42.29
CA PHE A 375 19.61 -2.72 42.36
C PHE A 375 18.75 -3.90 41.90
N SER A 376 17.46 -3.93 42.25
CA SER A 376 16.53 -4.99 41.84
C SER A 376 16.30 -5.04 40.32
N LYS A 377 16.52 -3.92 39.63
CA LYS A 377 16.35 -3.83 38.16
C LYS A 377 17.61 -4.20 37.39
N LEU A 378 18.76 -4.03 38.01
CA LEU A 378 20.03 -4.55 37.51
C LEU A 378 19.96 -6.06 37.30
N MET A 379 19.17 -6.78 38.10
CA MET A 379 18.99 -8.23 38.04
C MET A 379 18.08 -8.70 36.89
N ASN A 380 17.39 -7.80 36.18
CA ASN A 380 16.46 -8.13 35.07
C ASN A 380 16.99 -7.74 33.70
N ILE A 381 18.20 -7.17 33.61
CA ILE A 381 18.78 -6.74 32.33
C ILE A 381 18.97 -7.93 31.38
N GLY A 382 19.31 -9.10 31.90
CA GLY A 382 19.50 -10.30 31.10
C GLY A 382 18.24 -10.74 30.33
N LYS A 383 17.04 -10.58 30.94
CA LYS A 383 15.77 -10.82 30.22
C LYS A 383 15.55 -9.82 29.11
N LEU A 384 15.83 -8.55 29.38
CA LEU A 384 15.71 -7.47 28.40
C LEU A 384 16.63 -7.70 27.19
N MET A 385 17.89 -8.05 27.46
CA MET A 385 18.89 -8.36 26.42
C MET A 385 18.46 -9.56 25.58
N LYS A 386 18.04 -10.67 26.22
CA LYS A 386 17.51 -11.83 25.52
C LYS A 386 16.36 -11.44 24.58
N LEU A 387 15.39 -10.70 25.09
CA LEU A 387 14.20 -10.33 24.33
C LEU A 387 14.54 -9.45 23.13
N ASN A 388 15.41 -8.45 23.31
CA ASN A 388 15.90 -7.62 22.23
C ASN A 388 16.65 -8.45 21.16
N TYR A 389 17.45 -9.45 21.59
CA TYR A 389 18.12 -10.35 20.67
C TYR A 389 17.12 -11.20 19.84
N GLU A 390 16.11 -11.78 20.51
CA GLU A 390 15.08 -12.60 19.85
C GLU A 390 14.26 -11.81 18.84
N LEU A 391 13.91 -10.55 19.12
CA LEU A 391 13.21 -9.66 18.19
C LEU A 391 13.92 -9.53 16.84
N PHE A 392 15.25 -9.58 16.83
CA PHE A 392 16.04 -9.34 15.62
C PHE A 392 16.62 -10.58 14.96
N VAL A 393 16.68 -11.70 15.66
CA VAL A 393 17.27 -12.94 15.14
C VAL A 393 16.20 -13.96 14.78
N ASP A 394 15.06 -13.94 15.50
CA ASP A 394 13.99 -14.90 15.28
C ASP A 394 13.12 -14.52 14.07
N ASN A 395 13.15 -15.37 13.04
CA ASN A 395 12.40 -15.12 11.81
C ASN A 395 10.89 -15.21 12.01
N ASP A 396 10.41 -16.06 12.93
CA ASP A 396 8.98 -16.19 13.21
C ASP A 396 8.43 -14.91 13.86
N ILE A 397 9.21 -14.29 14.75
CA ILE A 397 8.88 -13.01 15.36
C ILE A 397 8.90 -11.90 14.32
N LYS A 398 9.94 -11.84 13.48
CA LYS A 398 10.03 -10.87 12.38
C LYS A 398 8.84 -10.96 11.43
N GLU A 399 8.46 -12.18 11.05
CA GLU A 399 7.32 -12.41 10.17
C GLU A 399 6.01 -11.94 10.83
N CYS A 400 5.83 -12.21 12.13
CA CYS A 400 4.66 -11.77 12.87
C CYS A 400 4.58 -10.24 12.99
N VAL A 401 5.71 -9.57 13.22
CA VAL A 401 5.79 -8.11 13.25
C VAL A 401 5.51 -7.53 11.86
N ASN A 402 6.10 -8.07 10.80
CA ASN A 402 5.82 -7.63 9.42
C ASN A 402 4.35 -7.84 9.03
N TYR A 403 3.72 -8.93 9.51
CA TYR A 403 2.29 -9.15 9.35
C TYR A 403 1.47 -8.04 10.01
N SER A 404 1.86 -7.61 11.21
CA SER A 404 1.17 -6.54 11.92
C SER A 404 1.22 -5.20 11.19
N PHE A 405 2.30 -4.91 10.45
CA PHE A 405 2.40 -3.70 9.62
C PHE A 405 1.39 -3.72 8.47
N GLY A 406 1.30 -4.83 7.74
CA GLY A 406 0.31 -5.00 6.69
C GLY A 406 -1.13 -4.99 7.21
N PHE A 407 -1.38 -5.60 8.39
CA PHE A 407 -2.69 -5.58 9.02
C PHE A 407 -3.13 -4.16 9.42
N ASN A 408 -2.23 -3.36 10.04
CA ASN A 408 -2.57 -1.98 10.42
C ASN A 408 -2.74 -1.07 9.20
N ALA A 409 -1.99 -1.30 8.11
CA ALA A 409 -2.23 -0.64 6.83
C ALA A 409 -3.62 -0.97 6.25
N TYR A 410 -4.01 -2.25 6.28
CA TYR A 410 -5.35 -2.68 5.89
C TYR A 410 -6.43 -2.02 6.76
N TYR A 411 -6.22 -1.98 8.08
CA TYR A 411 -7.16 -1.37 9.02
C TYR A 411 -7.35 0.12 8.73
N GLU A 412 -6.27 0.87 8.45
CA GLU A 412 -6.31 2.27 8.02
C GLU A 412 -7.14 2.45 6.74
N HIS A 413 -6.94 1.58 5.74
CA HIS A 413 -7.69 1.65 4.49
C HIS A 413 -9.18 1.29 4.68
N VAL A 414 -9.49 0.35 5.56
CA VAL A 414 -10.90 0.02 5.93
C VAL A 414 -11.59 1.23 6.57
N ASP A 415 -10.89 1.96 7.45
CA ASP A 415 -11.41 3.19 8.03
C ASP A 415 -11.74 4.23 6.95
N GLU A 416 -10.85 4.45 5.97
CA GLU A 416 -11.10 5.40 4.88
C GLU A 416 -12.25 4.97 3.97
N ILE A 417 -12.32 3.67 3.60
CA ILE A 417 -13.46 3.13 2.85
C ILE A 417 -14.76 3.38 3.61
N LYS A 418 -14.77 3.19 4.93
CA LYS A 418 -15.95 3.48 5.76
C LYS A 418 -16.32 4.95 5.75
N VAL A 419 -15.35 5.85 5.81
CA VAL A 419 -15.59 7.30 5.66
C VAL A 419 -16.23 7.63 4.32
N LEU A 420 -15.78 6.99 3.23
CA LEU A 420 -16.38 7.17 1.90
C LEU A 420 -17.82 6.66 1.82
N ILE A 421 -18.12 5.53 2.47
CA ILE A 421 -19.46 4.94 2.54
C ILE A 421 -20.40 5.85 3.36
N ASP A 422 -20.01 6.23 4.57
CA ASP A 422 -20.82 7.04 5.46
C ASP A 422 -21.01 8.46 4.94
N GLY A 423 -20.05 8.97 4.17
CA GLY A 423 -20.15 10.22 3.42
C GLY A 423 -20.98 10.14 2.14
N GLY A 424 -21.52 8.97 1.78
CA GLY A 424 -22.32 8.78 0.57
C GLY A 424 -21.54 8.96 -0.74
N LYS A 425 -20.21 8.91 -0.69
CA LYS A 425 -19.36 8.99 -1.89
C LYS A 425 -19.34 7.69 -2.66
N ILE A 426 -19.37 6.56 -1.97
CA ILE A 426 -19.46 5.23 -2.59
C ILE A 426 -20.67 4.49 -2.04
N ASN A 427 -21.31 3.68 -2.91
CA ASN A 427 -22.50 2.91 -2.58
C ASN A 427 -22.33 1.44 -2.94
N ALA A 428 -23.12 0.56 -2.28
CA ALA A 428 -23.12 -0.86 -2.58
C ALA A 428 -23.79 -1.13 -3.93
N CYS A 429 -23.25 -2.11 -4.67
CA CYS A 429 -23.91 -2.61 -5.89
C CYS A 429 -24.80 -3.81 -5.61
N VAL A 430 -25.71 -4.08 -6.54
CA VAL A 430 -26.49 -5.31 -6.63
C VAL A 430 -25.84 -6.20 -7.69
N TYR A 431 -25.58 -7.46 -7.37
CA TYR A 431 -25.05 -8.41 -8.35
C TYR A 431 -26.18 -9.13 -9.05
N VAL A 432 -26.07 -9.22 -10.38
CA VAL A 432 -27.00 -9.97 -11.24
C VAL A 432 -26.43 -11.38 -11.37
N GLU A 433 -27.17 -12.38 -10.88
CA GLU A 433 -26.80 -13.80 -10.99
C GLU A 433 -27.10 -14.30 -12.41
N LYS A 434 -26.28 -15.25 -12.92
CA LYS A 434 -26.60 -15.93 -14.20
C LYS A 434 -27.89 -16.72 -13.99
N GLY A 435 -28.97 -16.36 -14.71
CA GLY A 435 -30.19 -17.16 -14.74
C GLY A 435 -29.92 -18.51 -15.42
N GLU A 436 -30.47 -19.61 -14.87
CA GLU A 436 -30.35 -20.97 -15.43
C GLU A 436 -31.05 -21.12 -16.81
N ASP A 437 -31.69 -20.06 -17.32
CA ASP A 437 -32.50 -20.11 -18.54
C ASP A 437 -31.75 -19.88 -19.87
N ASP A 438 -30.45 -19.57 -19.83
CA ASP A 438 -29.67 -19.29 -21.06
C ASP A 438 -29.11 -20.58 -21.73
N ASP A 439 -29.20 -21.76 -21.12
CA ASP A 439 -28.67 -23.03 -21.65
C ASP A 439 -29.74 -23.94 -22.31
N ALA A 440 -31.02 -23.52 -22.42
CA ALA A 440 -32.11 -24.36 -22.85
C ALA A 440 -32.49 -24.31 -24.34
N GLU A 441 -31.70 -23.64 -25.19
CA GLU A 441 -31.97 -23.61 -26.65
C GLU A 441 -30.83 -24.20 -27.50
N ILE A 442 -30.32 -25.38 -27.16
CA ILE A 442 -29.61 -26.23 -28.14
C ILE A 442 -29.83 -27.70 -27.75
N SER A 443 -30.99 -28.25 -28.06
CA SER A 443 -31.13 -29.67 -28.45
C SER A 443 -32.52 -29.96 -28.97
N THR A 444 -32.57 -30.51 -30.15
CA THR A 444 -33.60 -31.26 -30.88
C THR A 444 -34.27 -30.54 -32.00
N ILE A 445 -33.67 -30.67 -33.16
CA ILE A 445 -34.37 -30.78 -34.44
C ILE A 445 -34.53 -32.27 -34.72
N PRO A 446 -35.72 -32.82 -34.90
CA PRO A 446 -35.91 -34.02 -35.70
C PRO A 446 -36.32 -33.65 -37.12
N GLU A 447 -35.54 -34.08 -38.09
CA GLU A 447 -35.94 -34.22 -39.49
C GLU A 447 -37.16 -35.11 -39.60
N THR A 448 -38.22 -34.60 -40.26
CA THR A 448 -39.07 -35.40 -41.16
C THR A 448 -39.93 -34.46 -41.99
N ILE A 449 -39.72 -34.52 -43.34
CA ILE A 449 -40.60 -34.05 -44.36
C ILE A 449 -41.70 -35.12 -44.59
N PRO A 450 -42.98 -34.78 -44.89
CA PRO A 450 -43.36 -34.84 -46.30
C PRO A 450 -44.37 -33.77 -46.78
N GLU A 451 -44.27 -33.57 -48.10
CA GLU A 451 -45.08 -32.79 -49.01
C GLU A 451 -46.57 -32.87 -48.85
N THR A 452 -47.30 -31.81 -49.15
CA THR A 452 -48.28 -31.64 -50.25
C THR A 452 -49.05 -30.31 -50.14
N SER A 453 -49.17 -29.61 -51.27
CA SER A 453 -50.02 -28.44 -51.53
C SER A 453 -51.45 -28.89 -51.94
N PRO A 454 -52.45 -28.03 -52.41
CA PRO A 454 -52.60 -26.57 -52.28
C PRO A 454 -54.10 -26.11 -52.08
N LYS A 455 -54.33 -24.75 -52.22
CA LYS A 455 -55.62 -24.04 -52.51
C LYS A 455 -56.50 -23.71 -51.29
N SER A 456 -57.14 -22.56 -51.16
CA SER A 456 -57.60 -21.46 -52.02
C SER A 456 -58.33 -20.37 -51.21
N LYS A 457 -58.15 -19.10 -51.63
CA LYS A 457 -59.11 -17.98 -51.67
C LYS A 457 -60.20 -17.79 -50.59
N SER A 458 -60.26 -16.57 -49.98
CA SER A 458 -61.19 -15.46 -50.33
C SER A 458 -61.19 -14.38 -49.24
N LYS A 459 -60.95 -13.18 -49.56
CA LYS A 459 -61.70 -11.93 -49.71
C LYS A 459 -62.90 -11.73 -48.76
N SER A 460 -62.83 -10.58 -48.00
CA SER A 460 -63.77 -9.43 -48.01
C SER A 460 -63.46 -8.51 -46.81
N LYS A 461 -63.07 -7.28 -46.97
CA LYS A 461 -63.76 -6.01 -47.16
C LYS A 461 -64.93 -5.73 -46.17
N SER A 462 -64.74 -4.67 -45.33
CA SER A 462 -65.39 -3.35 -45.39
C SER A 462 -65.28 -2.65 -44.05
N LYS A 463 -64.76 -1.40 -43.97
CA LYS A 463 -65.50 -0.13 -43.92
C LYS A 463 -66.47 -0.02 -42.73
N ASP A 464 -66.51 0.96 -41.94
CA ASP A 464 -66.37 2.42 -42.00
C ASP A 464 -66.83 3.06 -40.67
N LYS A 465 -66.35 4.23 -40.41
CA LYS A 465 -66.99 5.47 -39.92
C LYS A 465 -67.17 5.71 -38.39
N LYS A 466 -66.46 6.72 -37.96
CA LYS A 466 -66.88 8.11 -37.64
C LYS A 466 -67.56 8.47 -36.31
N LYS A 467 -66.95 9.49 -35.68
CA LYS A 467 -67.48 10.72 -35.05
C LYS A 467 -68.11 10.58 -33.62
N LYS A 468 -67.89 11.48 -32.70
CA LYS A 468 -67.68 12.92 -32.56
C LYS A 468 -67.65 13.28 -31.04
N LYS A 469 -66.83 14.27 -30.65
CA LYS A 469 -67.13 15.48 -29.86
C LYS A 469 -67.97 15.33 -28.57
N SER A 470 -67.58 15.93 -27.44
CA SER A 470 -67.48 17.38 -27.16
C SER A 470 -67.10 17.57 -25.69
N LYS A 471 -66.23 18.51 -25.35
CA LYS A 471 -66.47 19.83 -24.73
C LYS A 471 -67.13 19.73 -23.35
N ASN A 472 -66.67 20.35 -22.33
CA ASN A 472 -66.23 21.64 -21.92
C ASN A 472 -66.23 21.68 -20.41
N ILE A 473 -65.41 22.40 -19.81
CA ILE A 473 -65.31 23.79 -19.27
C ILE A 473 -65.05 23.81 -17.77
N SER A 474 -63.94 24.47 -17.45
CA SER A 474 -63.73 25.57 -16.48
C SER A 474 -64.02 25.28 -15.01
N ALA A 475 -63.38 25.81 -14.12
CA ALA A 475 -62.49 26.93 -13.88
C ALA A 475 -62.21 27.02 -12.37
N THR A 476 -61.15 27.67 -12.09
CA THR A 476 -60.86 28.69 -11.10
C THR A 476 -60.62 28.30 -9.63
N SER A 477 -59.38 28.58 -9.30
CA SER A 477 -58.91 29.54 -8.23
C SER A 477 -59.04 29.10 -6.78
N THR A 478 -58.03 29.20 -6.07
CA THR A 478 -57.28 30.18 -5.33
C THR A 478 -56.79 29.62 -3.98
N LYS A 479 -55.52 29.89 -3.75
CA LYS A 479 -54.90 30.37 -2.49
C LYS A 479 -55.12 29.69 -1.15
N SER A 480 -54.06 29.35 -0.55
CA SER A 480 -53.34 29.94 0.60
C SER A 480 -53.13 29.01 1.78
N GLU A 481 -51.90 29.01 2.17
CA GLU A 481 -51.29 29.09 3.51
C GLU A 481 -51.48 28.00 4.54
N ALA A 482 -50.30 27.48 4.87
CA ALA A 482 -49.70 27.44 6.22
C ALA A 482 -50.14 26.37 7.23
N SER A 483 -49.08 25.84 7.76
CA SER A 483 -48.80 25.40 9.15
C SER A 483 -49.15 23.99 9.60
N ALA A 484 -48.06 23.30 9.83
CA ALA A 484 -47.63 22.69 11.10
C ALA A 484 -48.41 21.51 11.72
N ILE A 485 -47.61 20.50 12.02
CA ILE A 485 -47.57 19.63 13.21
C ILE A 485 -48.55 18.46 13.31
N SER A 486 -47.89 17.34 13.45
CA SER A 486 -47.97 16.21 14.40
C SER A 486 -48.46 14.85 13.89
N ILE A 487 -47.55 13.90 14.07
CA ILE A 487 -47.65 12.56 14.64
C ILE A 487 -49.00 11.85 14.54
N ALA A 488 -49.01 10.72 13.83
CA ALA A 488 -49.50 9.45 14.37
C ALA A 488 -49.34 8.29 13.35
N SER A 489 -48.84 7.20 13.87
CA SER A 489 -48.80 5.85 13.33
C SER A 489 -50.13 5.42 12.70
N ASN A 490 -50.08 4.75 11.54
CA ASN A 490 -50.85 3.53 11.34
C ASN A 490 -50.35 2.72 10.15
N ARG A 491 -50.13 1.45 10.43
CA ARG A 491 -49.93 0.38 9.46
C ARG A 491 -51.15 0.23 8.57
N THR A 492 -50.98 0.09 7.29
CA THR A 492 -51.81 -0.78 6.46
C THR A 492 -50.97 -1.31 5.29
N ASP A 493 -50.97 -2.62 5.17
CA ASP A 493 -50.44 -3.41 4.09
C ASP A 493 -51.08 -2.99 2.75
N ALA A 494 -50.20 -2.70 1.76
CA ALA A 494 -50.60 -2.74 0.36
C ALA A 494 -49.55 -3.59 -0.39
N THR A 495 -49.91 -4.81 -0.63
CA THR A 495 -49.22 -5.73 -1.53
C THR A 495 -49.38 -5.23 -2.96
N ASP A 496 -48.33 -4.54 -3.47
CA ASP A 496 -48.15 -4.35 -4.90
C ASP A 496 -47.32 -5.52 -5.44
N THR A 497 -48.05 -6.46 -6.07
CA THR A 497 -47.50 -7.52 -6.89
C THR A 497 -46.95 -6.94 -8.18
N HIS A 498 -45.66 -6.53 -8.15
CA HIS A 498 -44.89 -6.35 -9.38
C HIS A 498 -44.42 -7.72 -9.85
N THR A 499 -45.03 -8.20 -10.94
CA THR A 499 -44.51 -9.29 -11.77
C THR A 499 -43.08 -8.97 -12.16
N PRO A 500 -42.10 -9.88 -11.93
CA PRO A 500 -40.72 -9.65 -12.39
C PRO A 500 -40.71 -9.77 -13.93
N ASN A 501 -40.57 -8.63 -14.60
CA ASN A 501 -40.10 -8.59 -15.98
C ASN A 501 -38.73 -9.30 -16.02
N SER A 502 -38.52 -10.21 -16.94
CA SER A 502 -37.28 -10.92 -17.21
C SER A 502 -36.09 -9.94 -17.13
N THR A 503 -35.34 -9.97 -16.02
CA THR A 503 -34.15 -9.16 -15.83
C THR A 503 -33.07 -9.67 -16.77
N LYS A 504 -32.88 -9.00 -17.90
CA LYS A 504 -31.71 -9.22 -18.76
C LYS A 504 -30.46 -9.04 -17.89
N ASN A 505 -29.53 -9.98 -18.01
CA ASN A 505 -28.23 -9.98 -17.35
C ASN A 505 -27.34 -8.82 -17.88
N VAL A 506 -27.57 -7.59 -17.40
CA VAL A 506 -27.02 -6.34 -17.92
C VAL A 506 -26.41 -5.49 -16.80
N THR A 507 -25.18 -5.04 -17.00
CA THR A 507 -24.54 -4.09 -16.08
C THR A 507 -25.10 -2.68 -16.28
N LYS A 508 -25.56 -2.05 -15.18
CA LYS A 508 -26.13 -0.69 -15.18
C LYS A 508 -25.53 0.12 -14.05
N PHE A 509 -25.30 1.39 -14.33
CA PHE A 509 -24.87 2.39 -13.36
C PHE A 509 -25.79 3.61 -13.44
N THR A 510 -26.23 4.09 -12.29
CA THR A 510 -26.92 5.35 -12.14
C THR A 510 -25.98 6.35 -11.44
N ASN A 511 -25.81 7.52 -12.05
CA ASN A 511 -24.95 8.57 -11.52
C ASN A 511 -23.50 8.12 -11.23
N ILE A 512 -22.89 7.33 -12.14
CA ILE A 512 -21.48 6.92 -12.04
C ILE A 512 -20.55 8.13 -12.27
N TYR A 513 -19.42 8.16 -11.56
CA TYR A 513 -18.41 9.20 -11.72
C TYR A 513 -16.98 8.72 -11.44
N TYR A 514 -16.01 9.54 -11.84
CA TYR A 514 -14.58 9.29 -11.68
C TYR A 514 -14.04 10.03 -10.46
N PRO A 515 -13.48 9.36 -9.44
CA PRO A 515 -13.18 9.92 -8.11
C PRO A 515 -12.13 11.03 -8.05
N PRO A 516 -11.09 11.11 -8.94
CA PRO A 516 -10.05 12.13 -8.83
C PRO A 516 -10.52 13.59 -9.00
N TYR A 517 -11.78 13.82 -9.40
CA TYR A 517 -12.31 15.17 -9.57
C TYR A 517 -13.13 15.59 -8.34
N ASP A 518 -12.96 16.85 -7.85
CA ASP A 518 -13.68 17.38 -6.71
C ASP A 518 -15.19 17.51 -6.95
N ASN A 519 -15.57 17.93 -8.17
CA ASN A 519 -16.97 18.08 -8.58
C ASN A 519 -17.23 17.29 -9.87
N PRO A 520 -17.27 15.96 -9.80
CA PRO A 520 -17.40 15.12 -10.99
C PRO A 520 -18.78 15.21 -11.60
N VAL A 521 -18.85 15.28 -12.93
CA VAL A 521 -20.11 15.15 -13.65
C VAL A 521 -20.56 13.70 -13.64
N LYS A 522 -21.72 13.44 -13.05
CA LYS A 522 -22.29 12.09 -12.94
C LYS A 522 -23.04 11.69 -14.19
N ASN A 523 -22.94 10.44 -14.62
CA ASN A 523 -23.58 9.92 -15.83
C ASN A 523 -24.31 8.60 -15.56
N ASP A 524 -25.35 8.29 -16.36
CA ASP A 524 -26.01 6.99 -16.36
C ASP A 524 -25.46 6.13 -17.48
N VAL A 525 -25.03 4.92 -17.18
CA VAL A 525 -24.45 3.99 -18.16
C VAL A 525 -25.15 2.63 -18.08
N VAL A 526 -25.67 2.16 -19.23
CA VAL A 526 -26.30 0.84 -19.36
C VAL A 526 -25.56 0.04 -20.43
N ILE A 527 -24.96 -1.07 -20.05
CA ILE A 527 -24.13 -1.91 -20.92
C ILE A 527 -24.99 -3.11 -21.42
N ASP A 528 -26.07 -2.80 -22.12
CA ASP A 528 -26.94 -3.80 -22.73
C ASP A 528 -26.50 -4.19 -24.17
N LYS A 529 -25.55 -3.47 -24.71
CA LYS A 529 -24.88 -3.66 -26.02
C LYS A 529 -23.48 -3.09 -25.97
N LYS A 530 -22.69 -3.39 -27.00
CA LYS A 530 -21.37 -2.82 -27.21
C LYS A 530 -21.51 -1.32 -27.46
N ILE A 531 -20.77 -0.51 -26.72
CA ILE A 531 -20.94 0.95 -26.68
C ILE A 531 -19.79 1.61 -27.45
N ILE A 532 -20.14 2.52 -28.36
CA ILE A 532 -19.15 3.39 -29.01
C ILE A 532 -19.46 4.85 -28.68
N ILE A 533 -18.46 5.57 -28.16
CA ILE A 533 -18.59 6.96 -27.69
C ILE A 533 -17.82 7.87 -28.61
N THR A 534 -18.50 8.85 -29.17
CA THR A 534 -17.91 9.90 -30.01
C THR A 534 -17.93 11.26 -29.30
N GLY A 535 -17.06 12.16 -29.73
CA GLY A 535 -17.01 13.53 -29.21
C GLY A 535 -15.67 14.19 -29.48
N PRO A 536 -15.58 15.51 -29.32
CA PRO A 536 -14.31 16.22 -29.47
C PRO A 536 -13.31 15.82 -28.37
N ASN A 537 -12.05 16.22 -28.54
CA ASN A 537 -11.03 16.08 -27.48
C ASN A 537 -11.46 16.89 -26.25
N ALA A 538 -10.99 16.48 -25.08
CA ALA A 538 -11.32 17.07 -23.79
C ALA A 538 -12.82 17.03 -23.40
N ALA A 539 -13.71 16.39 -24.19
CA ALA A 539 -15.12 16.27 -23.82
C ALA A 539 -15.42 15.18 -22.75
N GLY A 540 -14.40 14.49 -22.24
CA GLY A 540 -14.54 13.50 -21.16
C GLY A 540 -14.81 12.06 -21.63
N LYS A 541 -14.60 11.70 -22.91
CA LYS A 541 -14.79 10.34 -23.45
C LYS A 541 -14.01 9.29 -22.65
N THR A 542 -12.70 9.48 -22.53
CA THR A 542 -11.79 8.57 -21.80
C THR A 542 -12.16 8.50 -20.33
N THR A 543 -12.58 9.61 -19.73
CA THR A 543 -13.01 9.66 -18.31
C THR A 543 -14.22 8.77 -18.06
N VAL A 544 -15.21 8.73 -18.97
CA VAL A 544 -16.39 7.86 -18.85
C VAL A 544 -15.99 6.39 -18.85
N ILE A 545 -15.17 5.94 -19.81
CA ILE A 545 -14.77 4.52 -19.87
C ILE A 545 -13.85 4.12 -18.70
N LYS A 546 -12.94 5.02 -18.28
CA LYS A 546 -12.14 4.83 -17.05
C LYS A 546 -13.01 4.72 -15.81
N SER A 547 -14.06 5.55 -15.68
CA SER A 547 -14.97 5.49 -14.53
C SER A 547 -15.72 4.16 -14.47
N VAL A 548 -16.17 3.63 -15.61
CA VAL A 548 -16.86 2.34 -15.68
C VAL A 548 -15.92 1.20 -15.27
N LEU A 549 -14.72 1.10 -15.86
CA LEU A 549 -13.77 0.04 -15.56
C LEU A 549 -13.35 0.09 -14.08
N LEU A 550 -13.02 1.28 -13.56
CA LEU A 550 -12.67 1.44 -12.13
C LEU A 550 -13.78 0.96 -11.22
N ASN A 551 -15.02 1.37 -11.49
CA ASN A 551 -16.15 1.01 -10.63
C ASN A 551 -16.51 -0.47 -10.72
N ILE A 552 -16.28 -1.14 -11.85
CA ILE A 552 -16.35 -2.59 -11.96
C ILE A 552 -15.28 -3.22 -11.05
N ILE A 553 -14.02 -2.76 -11.10
CA ILE A 553 -12.94 -3.27 -10.28
C ILE A 553 -13.27 -3.11 -8.79
N LEU A 554 -13.64 -1.91 -8.34
CA LEU A 554 -13.98 -1.66 -6.93
C LEU A 554 -15.16 -2.49 -6.47
N SER A 555 -16.22 -2.59 -7.29
CA SER A 555 -17.36 -3.45 -6.97
C SER A 555 -16.98 -4.92 -6.85
N GLN A 556 -16.04 -5.41 -7.66
CA GLN A 556 -15.55 -6.80 -7.59
C GLN A 556 -14.39 -6.99 -6.60
N GLN A 557 -13.98 -5.94 -5.87
CA GLN A 557 -13.02 -6.02 -4.76
C GLN A 557 -13.70 -5.90 -3.39
N ILE A 558 -14.54 -4.87 -3.24
CA ILE A 558 -15.11 -4.49 -1.94
C ILE A 558 -16.63 -4.45 -1.94
N GLY A 559 -17.29 -4.63 -3.09
CA GLY A 559 -18.75 -4.56 -3.22
C GLY A 559 -19.32 -3.13 -3.32
N TYR A 560 -18.48 -2.11 -3.40
CA TYR A 560 -18.86 -0.70 -3.44
C TYR A 560 -18.19 0.01 -4.62
N GLY A 561 -18.74 1.16 -5.02
CA GLY A 561 -18.12 2.01 -6.03
C GLY A 561 -18.72 3.42 -6.06
N TYR A 562 -18.14 4.27 -6.91
CA TYR A 562 -18.49 5.69 -7.09
C TYR A 562 -19.68 5.85 -8.03
N TYR A 563 -20.85 5.52 -7.56
CA TYR A 563 -22.16 5.64 -8.23
C TYR A 563 -23.25 5.81 -7.18
N GLU A 564 -24.44 6.23 -7.58
CA GLU A 564 -25.61 6.26 -6.70
C GLU A 564 -26.21 4.87 -6.55
N MET A 565 -26.39 4.15 -7.68
CA MET A 565 -26.85 2.77 -7.75
C MET A 565 -26.12 2.02 -8.84
N ALA A 566 -25.88 0.72 -8.63
CA ALA A 566 -25.36 -0.16 -9.67
C ALA A 566 -25.95 -1.55 -9.60
N GLU A 567 -26.28 -2.11 -10.77
CA GLU A 567 -26.55 -3.52 -10.99
C GLU A 567 -25.39 -4.07 -11.82
N ILE A 568 -24.63 -5.02 -11.28
CA ILE A 568 -23.39 -5.47 -11.93
C ILE A 568 -23.43 -6.97 -12.19
N LYS A 569 -23.20 -7.33 -13.45
CA LYS A 569 -22.83 -8.67 -13.86
C LYS A 569 -21.33 -8.84 -13.60
N PRO A 570 -20.88 -9.75 -12.71
CA PRO A 570 -19.46 -9.96 -12.49
C PRO A 570 -18.73 -10.40 -13.77
N TYR A 571 -17.53 -9.83 -14.00
CA TYR A 571 -16.69 -10.14 -15.14
C TYR A 571 -15.48 -10.97 -14.69
N ASP A 572 -15.24 -12.09 -15.41
CA ASP A 572 -14.09 -12.95 -15.19
C ASP A 572 -12.80 -12.32 -15.67
N TYR A 573 -12.85 -11.57 -16.78
CA TYR A 573 -11.70 -10.93 -17.39
C TYR A 573 -11.99 -9.47 -17.70
N LEU A 574 -11.03 -8.61 -17.34
CA LEU A 574 -11.05 -7.19 -17.62
C LEU A 574 -9.91 -6.85 -18.59
N HIS A 575 -10.22 -6.10 -19.64
CA HIS A 575 -9.25 -5.72 -20.66
C HIS A 575 -9.22 -4.21 -20.84
N CYS A 576 -8.00 -3.67 -20.99
CA CYS A 576 -7.79 -2.24 -21.13
C CYS A 576 -6.83 -1.95 -22.30
N TYR A 577 -7.24 -1.00 -23.15
CA TYR A 577 -6.44 -0.44 -24.23
C TYR A 577 -6.62 1.08 -24.17
N LEU A 578 -5.77 1.78 -23.42
CA LEU A 578 -5.85 3.24 -23.26
C LEU A 578 -4.57 3.93 -23.72
N ASN A 579 -3.45 3.58 -23.13
CA ASN A 579 -2.19 4.28 -23.35
C ASN A 579 -1.17 3.30 -23.93
N ILE A 580 -1.14 3.18 -25.26
CA ILE A 580 -0.11 2.37 -25.91
C ILE A 580 1.17 3.20 -26.00
N PRO A 581 2.27 2.82 -25.33
CA PRO A 581 3.51 3.57 -25.41
C PRO A 581 4.10 3.44 -26.83
N ASP A 582 4.53 4.57 -27.37
CA ASP A 582 5.37 4.58 -28.56
C ASP A 582 6.75 3.99 -28.19
N THR A 583 6.99 2.76 -28.61
CA THR A 583 8.26 2.07 -28.37
C THR A 583 9.25 2.49 -29.44
N SER A 584 9.85 3.67 -29.27
CA SER A 584 10.89 4.18 -30.17
C SER A 584 11.98 3.13 -30.38
N GLY A 585 12.10 2.65 -31.62
CA GLY A 585 13.19 1.80 -32.09
C GLY A 585 12.90 0.29 -32.22
N ARG A 586 11.69 -0.19 -31.91
CA ARG A 586 11.32 -1.62 -32.13
C ARG A 586 10.11 -1.81 -33.01
N ASP A 587 8.98 -1.23 -32.67
CA ASP A 587 7.71 -1.36 -33.40
C ASP A 587 7.17 0.00 -33.77
N SER A 588 6.47 0.13 -34.92
CA SER A 588 5.63 1.30 -35.15
C SER A 588 4.47 1.32 -34.16
N LEU A 589 3.92 2.50 -33.85
CA LEU A 589 2.77 2.62 -32.95
C LEU A 589 1.63 1.68 -33.39
N PHE A 590 1.33 1.62 -34.68
CA PHE A 590 0.31 0.72 -35.22
C PHE A 590 0.60 -0.76 -34.97
N GLN A 591 1.87 -1.18 -35.01
CA GLN A 591 2.25 -2.57 -34.66
C GLN A 591 2.05 -2.86 -33.18
N ALA A 592 2.41 -1.92 -32.31
CA ALA A 592 2.20 -2.06 -30.86
C ALA A 592 0.70 -2.12 -30.51
N GLU A 593 -0.11 -1.26 -31.16
CA GLU A 593 -1.57 -1.25 -31.07
C GLU A 593 -2.17 -2.57 -31.54
N SER A 594 -1.73 -3.08 -32.69
CA SER A 594 -2.20 -4.35 -33.26
C SER A 594 -1.85 -5.55 -32.38
N ARG A 595 -0.66 -5.55 -31.76
CA ARG A 595 -0.25 -6.59 -30.82
C ARG A 595 -1.15 -6.60 -29.58
N ARG A 596 -1.44 -5.43 -29.01
CA ARG A 596 -2.34 -5.31 -27.87
C ARG A 596 -3.76 -5.83 -28.20
N CYS A 597 -4.29 -5.47 -29.36
CA CYS A 597 -5.57 -5.98 -29.84
C CYS A 597 -5.55 -7.50 -30.03
N LYS A 598 -4.46 -8.05 -30.55
CA LYS A 598 -4.28 -9.50 -30.70
C LYS A 598 -4.22 -10.23 -29.37
N GLU A 599 -3.49 -9.72 -28.37
CA GLU A 599 -3.45 -10.27 -27.02
C GLU A 599 -4.84 -10.34 -26.38
N ILE A 600 -5.63 -9.29 -26.53
CA ILE A 600 -7.01 -9.26 -26.03
C ILE A 600 -7.84 -10.31 -26.80
N LEU A 601 -7.79 -10.34 -28.12
CA LEU A 601 -8.54 -11.28 -28.94
C LEU A 601 -8.21 -12.74 -28.59
N ASP A 602 -6.93 -13.08 -28.42
CA ASP A 602 -6.50 -14.43 -28.05
C ASP A 602 -7.08 -14.88 -26.71
N CYS A 603 -7.19 -13.94 -25.73
CA CYS A 603 -7.83 -14.21 -24.47
C CYS A 603 -9.34 -14.44 -24.63
N LEU A 604 -10.03 -13.59 -25.43
CA LEU A 604 -11.47 -13.73 -25.72
C LEU A 604 -11.80 -15.05 -26.39
N GLU A 605 -10.94 -15.50 -27.32
CA GLU A 605 -11.12 -16.76 -28.05
C GLU A 605 -10.78 -18.00 -27.22
N LYS A 606 -9.80 -17.89 -26.31
CA LYS A 606 -9.40 -18.97 -25.42
C LYS A 606 -10.42 -19.21 -24.32
N GLU A 607 -10.96 -18.16 -23.73
CA GLU A 607 -11.83 -18.19 -22.56
C GLU A 607 -13.30 -17.88 -22.93
N LYS A 608 -13.83 -18.57 -23.95
CA LYS A 608 -15.16 -18.30 -24.55
C LYS A 608 -16.33 -18.45 -23.58
N ASP A 609 -16.18 -19.30 -22.55
CA ASP A 609 -17.23 -19.58 -21.55
C ASP A 609 -17.22 -18.57 -20.40
N LYS A 610 -16.23 -17.64 -20.41
CA LYS A 610 -16.05 -16.62 -19.39
C LYS A 610 -16.58 -15.28 -19.82
N THR A 611 -16.93 -14.43 -18.86
CA THR A 611 -17.44 -13.07 -19.10
C THR A 611 -16.27 -12.09 -19.20
N HIS A 612 -16.30 -11.26 -20.23
CA HIS A 612 -15.24 -10.27 -20.48
C HIS A 612 -15.79 -8.85 -20.52
N PHE A 613 -15.05 -7.90 -19.98
CA PHE A 613 -15.28 -6.48 -20.16
C PHE A 613 -14.06 -5.80 -20.77
N CYS A 614 -14.25 -5.10 -21.89
CA CYS A 614 -13.16 -4.46 -22.63
C CYS A 614 -13.39 -2.95 -22.71
N ILE A 615 -12.35 -2.15 -22.47
CA ILE A 615 -12.35 -0.73 -22.81
C ILE A 615 -11.27 -0.43 -23.82
N PHE A 616 -11.62 0.38 -24.82
CA PHE A 616 -10.73 0.82 -25.89
C PHE A 616 -10.80 2.34 -26.04
N ASP A 617 -9.66 3.00 -26.10
CA ASP A 617 -9.55 4.44 -26.35
C ASP A 617 -8.81 4.67 -27.65
N GLU A 618 -9.51 5.22 -28.65
CA GLU A 618 -8.99 5.61 -29.98
C GLU A 618 -8.18 4.51 -30.68
N LEU A 619 -8.83 3.37 -30.96
CA LEU A 619 -8.23 2.21 -31.63
C LEU A 619 -7.52 2.60 -32.95
N TYR A 620 -6.26 2.11 -33.08
CA TYR A 620 -5.44 2.25 -34.30
C TYR A 620 -5.16 3.70 -34.70
N SER A 621 -4.89 4.55 -33.71
CA SER A 621 -4.54 5.97 -33.95
C SER A 621 -3.16 6.16 -34.58
N GLY A 622 -2.30 5.15 -34.55
CA GLY A 622 -0.91 5.17 -35.03
C GLY A 622 -0.71 4.94 -36.52
N THR A 623 -1.78 5.00 -37.35
CA THR A 623 -1.70 4.88 -38.82
C THR A 623 -2.58 5.91 -39.53
N ASN A 624 -2.63 5.85 -40.84
CA ASN A 624 -3.49 6.76 -41.61
C ASN A 624 -4.99 6.50 -41.32
N PRO A 625 -5.86 7.52 -41.41
CA PRO A 625 -7.26 7.40 -40.98
C PRO A 625 -8.06 6.34 -41.73
N TYR A 626 -7.74 6.02 -42.98
CA TYR A 626 -8.46 5.01 -43.78
C TYR A 626 -8.15 3.59 -43.27
N GLU A 627 -6.87 3.30 -43.03
CA GLU A 627 -6.43 2.02 -42.46
C GLU A 627 -6.90 1.86 -41.02
N ALA A 628 -6.84 2.93 -40.21
CA ALA A 628 -7.34 2.96 -38.84
C ALA A 628 -8.83 2.57 -38.79
N VAL A 629 -9.67 3.21 -39.59
CA VAL A 629 -11.11 2.91 -39.67
C VAL A 629 -11.36 1.48 -40.16
N ALA A 630 -10.62 1.00 -41.17
CA ALA A 630 -10.78 -0.35 -41.68
C ALA A 630 -10.41 -1.42 -40.65
N SER A 631 -9.25 -1.25 -39.98
CA SER A 631 -8.77 -2.16 -38.97
C SER A 631 -9.68 -2.17 -37.72
N ALA A 632 -10.09 -0.98 -37.25
CA ALA A 632 -11.02 -0.85 -36.14
C ALA A 632 -12.40 -1.45 -36.47
N TYR A 633 -12.89 -1.27 -37.68
CA TYR A 633 -14.16 -1.86 -38.11
C TYR A 633 -14.11 -3.38 -38.10
N GLY A 634 -13.09 -4.00 -38.71
CA GLY A 634 -12.95 -5.45 -38.74
C GLY A 634 -12.82 -6.05 -37.35
N TYR A 635 -12.03 -5.43 -36.46
CA TYR A 635 -11.83 -5.87 -35.09
C TYR A 635 -13.10 -5.74 -34.24
N ILE A 636 -13.73 -4.56 -34.24
CA ILE A 636 -14.93 -4.29 -33.41
C ILE A 636 -16.14 -5.08 -33.91
N ASP A 637 -16.33 -5.20 -35.25
CA ASP A 637 -17.42 -6.01 -35.78
C ASP A 637 -17.28 -7.49 -35.37
N HIS A 638 -16.06 -8.04 -35.44
CA HIS A 638 -15.78 -9.41 -35.01
C HIS A 638 -16.13 -9.63 -33.52
N ILE A 639 -15.56 -8.83 -32.60
CA ILE A 639 -15.77 -9.01 -31.17
C ILE A 639 -17.20 -8.62 -30.72
N SER A 640 -17.88 -7.75 -31.47
CA SER A 640 -19.28 -7.37 -31.19
C SER A 640 -20.28 -8.53 -31.34
N ASN A 641 -19.92 -9.56 -32.06
CA ASN A 641 -20.75 -10.75 -32.23
C ASN A 641 -20.55 -11.78 -31.13
N MET A 642 -19.54 -11.60 -30.26
CA MET A 642 -19.32 -12.46 -29.09
C MET A 642 -20.31 -12.11 -27.98
N LYS A 643 -21.13 -13.07 -27.54
CA LYS A 643 -22.18 -12.85 -26.51
C LYS A 643 -21.61 -12.57 -25.13
N ASN A 644 -20.48 -13.21 -24.79
CA ASN A 644 -19.81 -13.15 -23.49
C ASN A 644 -18.93 -11.89 -23.31
N VAL A 645 -18.83 -11.03 -24.30
CA VAL A 645 -17.98 -9.83 -24.29
C VAL A 645 -18.85 -8.58 -24.21
N ASP A 646 -18.61 -7.74 -23.21
CA ASP A 646 -19.11 -6.39 -23.15
C ASP A 646 -17.95 -5.43 -23.44
N LEU A 647 -18.20 -4.34 -24.19
CA LEU A 647 -17.16 -3.40 -24.51
C LEU A 647 -17.63 -1.93 -24.58
N MET A 648 -16.69 -1.04 -24.31
CA MET A 648 -16.81 0.40 -24.54
C MET A 648 -15.62 0.89 -25.36
N LEU A 649 -15.88 1.60 -26.44
CA LEU A 649 -14.88 2.18 -27.34
C LEU A 649 -15.09 3.69 -27.44
N THR A 650 -14.04 4.46 -27.27
CA THR A 650 -14.05 5.89 -27.68
C THR A 650 -13.37 6.06 -29.01
N THR A 651 -13.89 6.96 -29.85
CA THR A 651 -13.31 7.23 -31.16
C THR A 651 -13.67 8.61 -31.70
N HIS A 652 -12.77 9.15 -32.50
CA HIS A 652 -13.03 10.31 -33.36
C HIS A 652 -13.53 9.94 -34.76
N TYR A 653 -13.45 8.65 -35.13
CA TYR A 653 -13.81 8.19 -36.48
C TYR A 653 -15.32 8.03 -36.63
N ILE A 654 -16.01 9.10 -37.07
CA ILE A 654 -17.46 9.09 -37.34
C ILE A 654 -17.80 8.03 -38.39
N GLN A 655 -16.88 7.77 -39.33
CA GLN A 655 -17.10 6.76 -40.38
C GLN A 655 -17.17 5.34 -39.79
N LEU A 656 -16.35 5.01 -38.78
CA LEU A 656 -16.44 3.76 -38.05
C LEU A 656 -17.83 3.56 -37.45
N CYS A 657 -18.36 4.61 -36.80
CA CYS A 657 -19.70 4.57 -36.20
C CYS A 657 -20.82 4.37 -37.22
N LYS A 658 -20.66 4.97 -38.44
CA LYS A 658 -21.60 4.80 -39.53
C LYS A 658 -21.54 3.37 -40.08
N ASN A 659 -20.36 2.81 -40.28
CA ASN A 659 -20.18 1.44 -40.77
C ASN A 659 -20.76 0.40 -39.80
N LEU A 660 -20.60 0.59 -38.50
CA LEU A 660 -21.14 -0.29 -37.44
C LEU A 660 -22.63 -0.06 -37.13
N LYS A 661 -23.29 0.92 -37.77
CA LYS A 661 -24.71 1.23 -37.54
C LYS A 661 -25.64 0.05 -37.88
N THR A 662 -25.26 -0.80 -38.80
CA THR A 662 -26.01 -1.98 -39.22
C THR A 662 -25.88 -3.15 -38.24
N ASN A 663 -24.83 -3.14 -37.38
CA ASN A 663 -24.63 -4.16 -36.38
C ASN A 663 -25.61 -3.95 -35.19
N LYS A 664 -26.54 -4.88 -35.01
CA LYS A 664 -27.60 -4.80 -33.99
C LYS A 664 -27.06 -4.87 -32.53
N ASN A 665 -25.83 -5.34 -32.38
CA ASN A 665 -25.17 -5.47 -31.07
C ASN A 665 -24.46 -4.20 -30.65
N VAL A 666 -24.37 -3.16 -31.50
CA VAL A 666 -23.66 -1.92 -31.24
C VAL A 666 -24.63 -0.78 -30.98
N LYS A 667 -24.30 0.09 -30.00
CA LYS A 667 -24.99 1.36 -29.75
C LYS A 667 -23.99 2.51 -29.78
N ASN A 668 -24.36 3.60 -30.45
CA ASN A 668 -23.56 4.81 -30.49
C ASN A 668 -24.05 5.83 -29.47
N TYR A 669 -23.11 6.42 -28.77
CA TYR A 669 -23.28 7.52 -27.82
C TYR A 669 -22.32 8.67 -28.16
N HIS A 670 -22.54 9.82 -27.60
CA HIS A 670 -21.66 10.96 -27.71
C HIS A 670 -21.60 11.77 -26.44
N MET A 671 -20.50 12.48 -26.26
CA MET A 671 -20.40 13.47 -25.19
C MET A 671 -21.11 14.75 -25.63
N GLU A 672 -21.98 15.24 -24.75
CA GLU A 672 -22.78 16.43 -25.02
C GLU A 672 -21.92 17.69 -24.95
N VAL A 673 -22.15 18.55 -25.91
CA VAL A 673 -21.44 19.82 -26.06
C VAL A 673 -22.46 20.90 -26.39
N ASP A 674 -22.45 22.00 -25.66
CA ASP A 674 -23.24 23.17 -25.94
C ASP A 674 -22.45 24.16 -26.82
N VAL A 675 -23.01 24.50 -27.98
CA VAL A 675 -22.37 25.39 -28.96
C VAL A 675 -23.05 26.76 -28.86
N LYS A 676 -22.45 27.67 -28.08
CA LYS A 676 -22.96 29.05 -27.90
C LYS A 676 -22.61 29.96 -29.06
N SER A 677 -21.51 29.69 -29.76
CA SER A 677 -21.09 30.36 -31.00
C SER A 677 -20.07 29.49 -31.72
N ASP A 678 -19.64 29.87 -32.92
CA ASP A 678 -18.67 29.12 -33.74
C ASP A 678 -17.36 28.76 -32.98
N TYR A 679 -17.00 29.54 -31.96
CA TYR A 679 -15.77 29.35 -31.17
C TYR A 679 -16.03 29.06 -29.68
N ASN A 680 -17.24 29.31 -29.19
CA ASN A 680 -17.59 29.13 -27.79
C ASN A 680 -18.36 27.83 -27.64
N VAL A 681 -17.58 26.76 -27.36
CA VAL A 681 -18.07 25.41 -27.17
C VAL A 681 -17.89 25.08 -25.70
N GLU A 682 -18.97 24.82 -24.96
CA GLU A 682 -18.95 24.38 -23.57
C GLU A 682 -19.11 22.87 -23.48
N TYR A 683 -18.16 22.20 -22.82
CA TYR A 683 -18.22 20.77 -22.61
C TYR A 683 -19.08 20.48 -21.38
N LEU A 684 -20.22 19.78 -21.58
CA LEU A 684 -21.13 19.43 -20.50
C LEU A 684 -20.74 18.13 -19.79
N TYR A 685 -19.81 17.38 -20.35
CA TYR A 685 -19.34 16.07 -19.85
C TYR A 685 -20.46 15.05 -19.62
N LYS A 686 -21.61 15.23 -20.31
CA LYS A 686 -22.76 14.35 -20.26
C LYS A 686 -22.73 13.36 -21.42
N TYR A 687 -23.02 12.11 -21.08
CA TYR A 687 -23.06 10.98 -21.99
C TYR A 687 -24.48 10.80 -22.55
N LYS A 688 -24.67 10.96 -23.86
CA LYS A 688 -25.97 10.89 -24.52
C LYS A 688 -25.97 9.96 -25.72
N LYS A 689 -27.15 9.40 -26.07
CA LYS A 689 -27.34 8.50 -27.19
C LYS A 689 -27.21 9.26 -28.53
N GLY A 690 -26.42 8.73 -29.46
CA GLY A 690 -26.19 9.29 -30.77
C GLY A 690 -24.73 9.36 -31.19
N ILE A 691 -24.45 10.03 -32.29
CA ILE A 691 -23.11 10.25 -32.84
C ILE A 691 -22.82 11.76 -32.80
N SER A 692 -21.65 12.16 -32.28
CA SER A 692 -21.24 13.57 -32.27
C SER A 692 -21.11 14.12 -33.69
N LYS A 693 -21.58 15.35 -33.89
CA LYS A 693 -21.44 16.09 -35.15
C LYS A 693 -20.46 17.27 -35.04
N ILE A 694 -19.84 17.43 -33.85
CA ILE A 694 -19.07 18.62 -33.49
C ILE A 694 -17.60 18.41 -33.85
N LYS A 695 -17.02 19.39 -34.53
CA LYS A 695 -15.59 19.47 -34.87
C LYS A 695 -14.88 20.26 -33.75
N GLY A 696 -14.26 19.58 -32.79
CA GLY A 696 -13.63 20.24 -31.62
C GLY A 696 -12.29 20.93 -31.90
N GLY A 697 -11.63 20.62 -33.01
CA GLY A 697 -10.29 21.16 -33.31
C GLY A 697 -10.25 22.68 -33.46
N ILE A 698 -11.31 23.29 -33.97
CA ILE A 698 -11.40 24.75 -34.16
C ILE A 698 -11.36 25.48 -32.83
N LYS A 699 -12.06 24.98 -31.83
CA LYS A 699 -12.04 25.56 -30.46
C LYS A 699 -10.62 25.56 -29.88
N VAL A 700 -9.88 24.47 -30.04
CA VAL A 700 -8.51 24.38 -29.53
C VAL A 700 -7.61 25.42 -30.18
N LEU A 701 -7.72 25.64 -31.51
CA LEU A 701 -6.96 26.67 -32.19
C LEU A 701 -7.34 28.08 -31.71
N TYR A 702 -8.62 28.30 -31.44
CA TYR A 702 -9.13 29.58 -30.91
C TYR A 702 -8.62 29.81 -29.47
N ASP A 703 -8.73 28.83 -28.60
CA ASP A 703 -8.29 28.91 -27.17
C ASP A 703 -6.77 29.11 -27.04
N LEU A 704 -5.99 28.65 -28.03
CA LEU A 704 -4.55 28.85 -28.14
C LEU A 704 -4.17 30.13 -28.89
N GLU A 705 -5.14 31.01 -29.16
CA GLU A 705 -4.92 32.32 -29.84
C GLU A 705 -4.25 32.22 -31.21
N TYR A 706 -4.55 31.17 -32.01
CA TYR A 706 -4.03 31.06 -33.36
C TYR A 706 -4.54 32.23 -34.23
N PRO A 707 -3.72 32.69 -35.20
CA PRO A 707 -4.14 33.73 -36.14
C PRO A 707 -5.49 33.42 -36.81
N GLU A 708 -6.38 34.41 -36.87
CA GLU A 708 -7.74 34.28 -37.44
C GLU A 708 -7.74 33.71 -38.84
N SER A 709 -6.72 34.02 -39.64
CA SER A 709 -6.54 33.49 -41.00
C SER A 709 -6.38 31.97 -41.05
N ILE A 710 -5.79 31.34 -39.96
CA ILE A 710 -5.67 29.90 -39.84
C ILE A 710 -7.01 29.32 -39.42
N ILE A 711 -7.66 29.93 -38.43
CA ILE A 711 -8.94 29.47 -37.89
C ILE A 711 -10.01 29.47 -39.01
N GLU A 712 -10.12 30.55 -39.76
CA GLU A 712 -11.08 30.68 -40.87
C GLU A 712 -10.81 29.69 -42.03
N LYS A 713 -9.53 29.41 -42.35
CA LYS A 713 -9.21 28.37 -43.33
C LYS A 713 -9.59 26.98 -42.81
N THR A 714 -9.38 26.69 -41.54
CA THR A 714 -9.75 25.41 -40.93
C THR A 714 -11.25 25.18 -40.90
N LYS A 715 -12.06 26.25 -40.77
CA LYS A 715 -13.53 26.19 -40.88
C LYS A 715 -14.05 25.77 -42.26
N LYS A 716 -13.35 26.16 -43.32
CA LYS A 716 -13.79 25.91 -44.68
C LYS A 716 -13.60 24.48 -45.15
N ILE A 717 -12.80 23.69 -44.41
CA ILE A 717 -12.59 22.26 -44.65
C ILE A 717 -13.49 21.45 -43.70
#